data_d15bbe6f9fd20e359b7b1e5037965c62
#
_entry.id   d15bbe6f9fd20e359b7b1e5037965c62
#
_cell.length_a   1.000
_cell.length_b   1.000
_cell.length_c   1.000
_cell.angle_alpha   90.00
_cell.angle_beta   90.00
_cell.angle_gamma   90.00
#
_symmetry.space_group_name_H-M   'P 1'
#
loop_
_entity.id
_entity.type
_entity.pdbx_description
1 polymer ?
#
loop_
_entity_poly.entity_id
_entity_poly.type
_entity_poly.pdbx_seq_one_letter_code
_entity_poly.pdbx_strand_id
1 'polypeptide(L)'
;MTDRPSPRPSPSRRQATLPAANPARRLASLAAAGLGLALAACGGANGPGAGNAAAGAAAVSASSSATLGTTAASGAAQRPPQTAFGGRVAEPASGWSDKPGWSSARSMIVAANPLAAQAGAEILKAGGSAVDAAIAAQLVLTLTEPQSSGLGGGALLLYADDKTTEAYDGLETAPAAVSERLFLDRDGKLLGPAQTVAGGRPVGVPGTLRMLELAHRAHGKLPWKRLFQPAIKLADQGFPISPRLAALIAGDPYLRADPAARAYFYEQDGRPKTAGTLLRNPAYAATLRQLAAGGANPFYSGAIAREIAAKVGQSANPGLLTQQDLGRYRALPRTPFCGDYRKWTLCGMPPPASGGLAIAQMFGLFDGLPDWQKLGGQKLVRNDGGGLEPTPQAAHLFSEAGRLAYADRARYLADPERVPAPAGDWQRLVAPTYLAQRLQRIGDTSLGHAEAGVPADSTLATSFGDDPDALAPPPAASELAVVDHDGAVVAMASSLGDPFGSRLMVRGFLLNDALTGFSRTPRDHGRPIANRLDGGKRPRSSLTPEIAFERGTRRVALVLGGADAMPVAKTLAGVTDWGLTVAQAIALPNFGSRNGPTELEAGRVSDTLVEGLRRRGHEVRLVPITSDLVGLQRVALDGQSLWLGTADPRREGAAAGD
;
A
#
# COMPACT_ATOMS: atom_id res chain seq x y z
N MET A 1 -44.92 -13.03 52.33
CA MET A 1 -43.90 -13.39 53.34
C MET A 1 -42.57 -13.19 52.66
N THR A 2 -42.05 -11.97 52.75
CA THR A 2 -40.94 -11.50 53.62
C THR A 2 -39.59 -12.02 53.09
N ASP A 3 -38.58 -11.29 52.74
CA ASP A 3 -38.15 -9.95 53.18
C ASP A 3 -37.04 -9.45 52.24
N ARG A 4 -37.03 -8.15 51.95
CA ARG A 4 -35.87 -7.42 51.49
C ARG A 4 -35.07 -6.94 52.70
N PRO A 5 -33.79 -6.67 52.56
CA PRO A 5 -33.31 -5.41 53.12
C PRO A 5 -32.52 -4.52 52.16
N SER A 6 -32.74 -3.25 52.39
CA SER A 6 -32.25 -2.04 51.76
C SER A 6 -30.84 -1.65 52.18
N PRO A 7 -30.27 -0.58 51.57
CA PRO A 7 -28.83 -0.30 51.50
C PRO A 7 -28.35 0.63 52.61
N ARG A 8 -27.02 0.68 52.83
CA ARG A 8 -26.36 1.76 53.62
C ARG A 8 -24.95 2.06 53.11
N PRO A 9 -24.34 3.18 53.52
CA PRO A 9 -24.10 4.36 52.71
C PRO A 9 -22.60 4.63 52.51
N SER A 10 -22.29 5.56 51.59
CA SER A 10 -20.98 6.18 51.31
C SER A 10 -20.44 7.00 52.45
N PRO A 11 -19.13 7.11 52.65
CA PRO A 11 -18.52 8.20 53.39
C PRO A 11 -17.88 9.25 52.49
N SER A 12 -18.13 10.44 52.94
CA SER A 12 -17.80 11.80 52.57
C SER A 12 -16.36 12.11 52.19
N ARG A 13 -16.27 13.08 51.29
CA ARG A 13 -15.18 13.99 50.97
C ARG A 13 -14.38 14.46 52.21
N ARG A 14 -13.06 14.46 52.08
CA ARG A 14 -12.21 15.50 52.72
C ARG A 14 -11.43 16.21 51.64
N GLN A 15 -11.72 17.51 51.52
CA GLN A 15 -10.90 18.54 50.90
C GLN A 15 -9.67 18.75 51.77
N ALA A 16 -8.51 18.88 51.18
CA ALA A 16 -7.37 19.54 51.78
C ALA A 16 -6.82 20.57 50.79
N THR A 17 -6.82 21.76 51.29
CA THR A 17 -6.48 23.06 50.72
C THR A 17 -5.00 23.20 50.41
N LEU A 18 -4.72 23.98 49.39
CA LEU A 18 -3.46 24.60 48.95
C LEU A 18 -2.74 25.40 50.06
N PRO A 19 -1.47 25.75 49.85
CA PRO A 19 -1.22 27.16 49.66
C PRO A 19 -0.41 27.54 48.43
N ALA A 20 -0.80 28.65 47.83
CA ALA A 20 -0.12 29.43 46.84
C ALA A 20 1.06 30.21 47.41
N ALA A 21 2.10 30.40 46.60
CA ALA A 21 3.01 31.55 46.72
C ALA A 21 3.72 31.79 45.37
N ASN A 22 3.38 32.87 44.75
CA ASN A 22 4.18 33.71 43.86
C ASN A 22 4.61 34.91 44.76
N PRO A 23 5.61 35.78 44.50
CA PRO A 23 6.04 36.32 43.22
C PRO A 23 7.52 36.74 43.03
N ALA A 24 7.90 36.95 41.76
CA ALA A 24 8.64 38.05 41.17
C ALA A 24 9.97 38.58 41.73
N ARG A 25 10.80 38.98 40.75
CA ARG A 25 11.94 39.95 40.68
C ARG A 25 13.31 39.27 40.62
N ARG A 26 14.30 39.65 39.81
CA ARG A 26 14.55 40.87 38.98
C ARG A 26 15.68 40.56 38.01
N LEU A 27 15.64 41.14 36.81
CA LEU A 27 16.63 41.84 36.01
C LEU A 27 18.05 42.07 36.59
N ALA A 28 19.06 41.81 35.75
CA ALA A 28 20.26 42.62 35.48
C ALA A 28 21.05 41.87 34.36
N SER A 29 21.16 42.27 33.13
CA SER A 29 21.97 43.34 32.50
C SER A 29 23.43 43.35 32.84
N LEU A 30 24.29 43.11 31.83
CA LEU A 30 25.61 43.70 31.53
C LEU A 30 26.15 42.93 30.33
N ALA A 31 26.19 43.42 29.12
CA ALA A 31 26.91 44.53 28.50
C ALA A 31 28.42 44.26 28.34
N ALA A 32 28.76 44.07 27.05
CA ALA A 32 29.78 44.73 26.26
C ALA A 32 31.27 44.46 26.48
N ALA A 33 31.92 44.16 25.43
CA ALA A 33 33.16 44.69 24.85
C ALA A 33 33.75 43.61 23.92
N GLY A 34 34.08 43.80 22.68
CA GLY A 34 34.50 44.95 21.93
C GLY A 34 35.86 44.69 21.33
N LEU A 35 36.05 45.05 20.05
CA LEU A 35 37.30 45.25 19.31
C LEU A 35 38.05 43.97 18.89
N GLY A 36 38.60 43.89 17.68
CA GLY A 36 38.84 44.90 16.67
C GLY A 36 39.44 44.29 15.39
N LEU A 37 39.26 45.00 14.41
CA LEU A 37 39.98 45.23 13.16
C LEU A 37 41.33 44.54 12.91
N ALA A 38 41.49 44.03 11.68
CA ALA A 38 42.58 44.44 10.81
C ALA A 38 42.29 44.20 9.31
N LEU A 39 42.15 45.26 8.58
CA LEU A 39 42.29 45.36 7.12
C LEU A 39 43.75 45.12 6.74
N ALA A 40 43.94 44.45 5.59
CA ALA A 40 45.04 44.78 4.69
C ALA A 40 44.60 44.53 3.25
N ALA A 41 44.44 45.62 2.55
CA ALA A 41 44.34 45.73 1.08
C ALA A 41 45.72 45.95 0.50
N CYS A 42 45.92 45.50 -0.75
CA CYS A 42 46.80 46.08 -1.82
C CYS A 42 46.72 45.08 -2.96
N GLY A 43 46.36 45.37 -4.20
CA GLY A 43 46.49 46.56 -4.98
C GLY A 43 47.24 46.26 -6.26
N GLY A 44 46.74 46.68 -7.40
CA GLY A 44 47.47 46.75 -8.65
C GLY A 44 46.84 45.95 -9.83
N ALA A 45 46.03 46.43 -10.67
CA ALA A 45 46.02 47.37 -11.78
C ALA A 45 46.97 46.98 -12.92
N ASN A 46 46.43 46.58 -14.07
CA ASN A 46 46.48 47.32 -15.36
C ASN A 46 46.07 46.39 -16.53
N GLY A 47 45.09 46.78 -17.31
CA GLY A 47 44.88 46.36 -18.70
C GLY A 47 45.72 47.25 -19.62
N PRO A 48 45.48 47.40 -20.96
CA PRO A 48 44.53 46.72 -21.84
C PRO A 48 45.19 46.20 -23.12
N GLY A 49 44.48 45.54 -24.01
CA GLY A 49 44.96 45.25 -25.34
C GLY A 49 43.93 44.58 -26.23
N ALA A 50 43.31 45.40 -27.08
CA ALA A 50 42.45 45.00 -28.17
C ALA A 50 43.21 44.31 -29.28
N GLY A 51 42.60 43.39 -29.99
CA GLY A 51 43.10 42.82 -31.22
C GLY A 51 42.10 41.94 -31.92
N ASN A 52 41.35 42.52 -32.83
CA ASN A 52 40.57 41.85 -33.88
C ASN A 52 41.47 40.99 -34.76
N ALA A 53 40.99 39.80 -35.17
CA ALA A 53 41.11 39.40 -36.58
C ALA A 53 40.23 38.18 -36.85
N ALA A 54 39.58 38.34 -37.98
CA ALA A 54 38.62 37.45 -38.57
C ALA A 54 39.25 36.28 -39.37
N ALA A 55 38.39 35.35 -39.72
CA ALA A 55 38.34 34.51 -40.92
C ALA A 55 39.18 33.25 -41.00
N GLY A 56 38.49 32.17 -41.36
CA GLY A 56 39.06 30.94 -41.85
C GLY A 56 38.10 29.75 -41.87
N ALA A 57 37.16 29.79 -42.81
CA ALA A 57 36.38 28.60 -43.14
C ALA A 57 37.24 27.56 -43.86
N ALA A 58 37.18 26.30 -43.47
CA ALA A 58 37.55 25.19 -44.33
C ALA A 58 36.60 24.00 -44.02
N ALA A 59 35.72 23.78 -44.95
CA ALA A 59 34.93 22.60 -45.08
C ALA A 59 35.81 21.43 -45.55
N VAL A 60 35.73 20.29 -44.85
CA VAL A 60 36.19 19.03 -45.42
C VAL A 60 35.03 18.06 -45.31
N SER A 61 34.41 17.80 -46.45
CA SER A 61 33.44 16.71 -46.68
C SER A 61 34.17 15.37 -46.67
N ALA A 62 33.72 14.44 -45.84
CA ALA A 62 33.96 13.03 -46.03
C ALA A 62 32.66 12.26 -45.81
N SER A 63 32.02 11.96 -46.92
CA SER A 63 30.91 11.02 -47.02
C SER A 63 31.41 9.60 -46.70
N SER A 64 30.82 8.99 -45.69
CA SER A 64 30.81 7.55 -45.54
C SER A 64 29.37 7.10 -45.34
N SER A 65 28.79 6.63 -46.41
CA SER A 65 27.49 5.97 -46.44
C SER A 65 27.59 4.62 -45.71
N ALA A 66 27.13 4.55 -44.47
CA ALA A 66 26.84 3.29 -43.81
C ALA A 66 25.33 3.06 -43.94
N THR A 67 24.97 2.13 -44.81
CA THR A 67 23.63 1.60 -44.99
C THR A 67 23.24 0.86 -43.72
N LEU A 68 22.50 1.46 -42.82
CA LEU A 68 21.82 0.79 -41.74
C LEU A 68 20.59 0.09 -42.31
N GLY A 69 20.71 -1.20 -42.50
CA GLY A 69 19.60 -2.08 -42.79
C GLY A 69 18.55 -1.99 -41.67
N THR A 70 17.42 -1.37 -41.97
CA THR A 70 16.21 -1.45 -41.15
C THR A 70 15.65 -2.87 -41.23
N THR A 71 16.08 -3.75 -40.33
CA THR A 71 15.28 -4.92 -39.98
C THR A 71 14.11 -4.40 -39.13
N ALA A 72 12.97 -4.26 -39.76
CA ALA A 72 11.69 -4.10 -39.06
C ALA A 72 11.50 -5.37 -38.22
N ALA A 73 11.81 -5.27 -36.95
CA ALA A 73 11.35 -6.25 -35.98
C ALA A 73 9.83 -6.10 -35.92
N SER A 74 9.13 -7.02 -36.58
CA SER A 74 7.71 -7.26 -36.39
C SER A 74 7.50 -7.55 -34.89
N GLY A 75 7.08 -6.55 -34.13
CA GLY A 75 6.63 -6.69 -32.75
C GLY A 75 5.40 -7.58 -32.74
N ALA A 76 5.61 -8.89 -32.70
CA ALA A 76 4.60 -9.80 -32.20
C ALA A 76 4.32 -9.36 -30.76
N ALA A 77 3.11 -8.82 -30.53
CA ALA A 77 2.62 -8.52 -29.20
C ALA A 77 2.81 -9.79 -28.36
N GLN A 78 3.82 -9.79 -27.49
CA GLN A 78 4.04 -10.88 -26.56
C GLN A 78 2.79 -10.96 -25.69
N ARG A 79 2.03 -12.03 -25.86
CA ARG A 79 0.95 -12.42 -24.97
C ARG A 79 1.56 -12.39 -23.55
N PRO A 80 0.94 -11.67 -22.61
CA PRO A 80 1.45 -11.67 -21.23
C PRO A 80 1.52 -13.13 -20.77
N PRO A 81 2.55 -13.52 -20.00
CA PRO A 81 2.70 -14.87 -19.51
C PRO A 81 1.43 -15.23 -18.72
N GLN A 82 0.74 -16.27 -19.17
CA GLN A 82 -0.35 -16.85 -18.40
C GLN A 82 0.29 -17.45 -17.14
N THR A 83 0.19 -16.74 -16.01
CA THR A 83 0.63 -17.28 -14.75
C THR A 83 -0.29 -18.43 -14.34
N ALA A 84 0.29 -19.53 -13.86
CA ALA A 84 -0.44 -20.70 -13.37
C ALA A 84 -1.31 -20.40 -12.12
N PHE A 85 -1.29 -19.18 -11.62
CA PHE A 85 -1.96 -18.71 -10.43
C PHE A 85 -3.12 -17.78 -10.80
N GLY A 86 -4.27 -18.38 -11.10
CA GLY A 86 -5.54 -17.71 -11.02
C GLY A 86 -5.83 -16.51 -11.93
N GLY A 87 -4.99 -16.21 -12.89
CA GLY A 87 -5.25 -15.15 -13.88
C GLY A 87 -4.95 -13.73 -13.43
N ARG A 88 -4.53 -13.49 -12.17
CA ARG A 88 -4.05 -12.18 -11.74
C ARG A 88 -2.69 -11.88 -12.37
N VAL A 89 -2.56 -10.71 -12.95
CA VAL A 89 -1.31 -10.18 -13.50
C VAL A 89 -0.87 -9.03 -12.62
N ALA A 90 0.40 -9.04 -12.20
CA ALA A 90 0.96 -7.91 -11.47
C ALA A 90 0.88 -6.64 -12.33
N GLU A 91 0.51 -5.53 -11.71
CA GLU A 91 0.42 -4.25 -12.40
C GLU A 91 1.82 -3.78 -12.84
N PRO A 92 2.04 -3.44 -14.14
CA PRO A 92 3.36 -3.11 -14.65
C PRO A 92 3.90 -1.80 -14.08
N ALA A 93 5.24 -1.64 -14.07
CA ALA A 93 5.89 -0.38 -13.74
C ALA A 93 5.59 0.68 -14.80
N SER A 94 5.61 1.97 -14.38
CA SER A 94 5.53 3.11 -15.29
C SER A 94 6.84 3.40 -16.03
N GLY A 95 7.92 2.76 -15.63
CA GLY A 95 9.30 3.04 -15.97
C GLY A 95 10.08 3.35 -14.68
N TRP A 96 11.30 3.84 -14.81
CA TRP A 96 12.12 4.23 -13.68
C TRP A 96 12.26 5.76 -13.63
N SER A 97 12.01 6.35 -12.46
CA SER A 97 12.21 7.78 -12.20
C SER A 97 12.87 7.93 -10.83
N ASP A 98 14.08 8.48 -10.81
CA ASP A 98 14.80 8.67 -9.55
C ASP A 98 14.00 9.54 -8.57
N LYS A 99 13.91 9.05 -7.35
CA LYS A 99 13.19 9.70 -6.25
C LYS A 99 14.11 9.76 -5.03
N PRO A 100 14.97 10.78 -4.96
CA PRO A 100 15.96 10.90 -3.87
C PRO A 100 15.31 11.11 -2.50
N GLY A 101 14.02 11.46 -2.49
CA GLY A 101 13.25 11.84 -1.32
C GLY A 101 13.03 13.35 -1.23
N TRP A 102 11.97 13.73 -0.53
CA TRP A 102 11.62 15.11 -0.19
C TRP A 102 11.69 15.27 1.32
N SER A 103 12.17 16.41 1.79
CA SER A 103 12.22 16.69 3.22
C SER A 103 11.22 17.78 3.62
N SER A 104 10.63 17.65 4.80
CA SER A 104 9.77 18.64 5.41
C SER A 104 9.95 18.65 6.91
N ALA A 105 9.82 19.83 7.52
CA ALA A 105 9.95 19.99 8.95
C ALA A 105 8.63 19.74 9.72
N ARG A 106 7.48 19.94 9.07
CA ARG A 106 6.19 19.98 9.75
C ARG A 106 5.15 19.01 9.25
N SER A 107 4.81 19.08 7.98
CA SER A 107 3.76 18.25 7.43
C SER A 107 4.12 17.76 6.03
N MET A 108 3.68 16.55 5.69
CA MET A 108 3.96 15.95 4.39
C MET A 108 2.94 14.86 4.06
N ILE A 109 2.61 14.77 2.80
CA ILE A 109 1.94 13.60 2.22
C ILE A 109 2.78 13.01 1.09
N VAL A 110 2.87 11.69 1.05
CA VAL A 110 3.33 10.92 -0.10
C VAL A 110 2.16 10.12 -0.64
N ALA A 111 1.94 10.18 -1.95
CA ALA A 111 0.82 9.50 -2.59
C ALA A 111 1.27 8.85 -3.91
N ALA A 112 0.54 7.82 -4.34
CA ALA A 112 0.77 7.09 -5.59
C ALA A 112 0.71 7.97 -6.85
N ASN A 113 0.07 9.15 -6.77
CA ASN A 113 -0.07 10.10 -7.88
C ASN A 113 0.24 11.54 -7.45
N PRO A 114 0.97 12.35 -8.25
CA PRO A 114 1.32 13.72 -7.90
C PRO A 114 0.11 14.64 -7.62
N LEU A 115 -0.99 14.50 -8.37
CA LEU A 115 -2.19 15.30 -8.16
C LEU A 115 -2.88 14.94 -6.83
N ALA A 116 -2.80 13.69 -6.41
CA ALA A 116 -3.30 13.27 -5.09
C ALA A 116 -2.42 13.81 -3.97
N ALA A 117 -1.09 13.78 -4.11
CA ALA A 117 -0.17 14.38 -3.16
C ALA A 117 -0.42 15.89 -3.03
N GLN A 118 -0.61 16.59 -4.13
CA GLN A 118 -0.95 18.02 -4.13
C GLN A 118 -2.26 18.30 -3.40
N ALA A 119 -3.32 17.51 -3.66
CA ALA A 119 -4.61 17.67 -2.99
C ALA A 119 -4.51 17.48 -1.47
N GLY A 120 -3.76 16.46 -1.02
CA GLY A 120 -3.51 16.25 0.40
C GLY A 120 -2.70 17.40 1.03
N ALA A 121 -1.67 17.89 0.36
CA ALA A 121 -0.87 19.02 0.83
C ALA A 121 -1.69 20.32 0.93
N GLU A 122 -2.63 20.57 0.00
CA GLU A 122 -3.57 21.70 0.08
C GLU A 122 -4.43 21.61 1.36
N ILE A 123 -4.85 20.41 1.74
CA ILE A 123 -5.63 20.17 2.96
C ILE A 123 -4.76 20.36 4.22
N LEU A 124 -3.53 19.82 4.24
CA LEU A 124 -2.59 20.03 5.35
C LEU A 124 -2.30 21.52 5.56
N LYS A 125 -1.97 22.25 4.49
CA LYS A 125 -1.75 23.70 4.50
C LYS A 125 -2.96 24.49 5.01
N ALA A 126 -4.17 23.97 4.81
CA ALA A 126 -5.39 24.57 5.31
C ALA A 126 -5.69 24.25 6.80
N GLY A 127 -4.79 23.57 7.50
CA GLY A 127 -4.92 23.16 8.91
C GLY A 127 -5.67 21.84 9.09
N GLY A 128 -5.78 21.02 8.03
CA GLY A 128 -6.38 19.69 8.10
C GLY A 128 -5.49 18.69 8.84
N SER A 129 -6.12 17.63 9.37
CA SER A 129 -5.42 16.49 9.96
C SER A 129 -4.82 15.57 8.90
N ALA A 130 -3.99 14.62 9.34
CA ALA A 130 -3.48 13.56 8.47
C ALA A 130 -4.61 12.75 7.81
N VAL A 131 -5.71 12.51 8.54
CA VAL A 131 -6.91 11.85 8.01
C VAL A 131 -7.61 12.71 6.98
N ASP A 132 -7.76 14.02 7.21
CA ASP A 132 -8.37 14.95 6.23
C ASP A 132 -7.59 14.95 4.90
N ALA A 133 -6.26 14.99 4.98
CA ALA A 133 -5.38 14.95 3.80
C ALA A 133 -5.49 13.62 3.06
N ALA A 134 -5.51 12.50 3.79
CA ALA A 134 -5.67 11.16 3.21
C ALA A 134 -7.02 11.03 2.47
N ILE A 135 -8.11 11.58 3.02
CA ILE A 135 -9.43 11.59 2.36
C ILE A 135 -9.38 12.36 1.05
N ALA A 136 -8.86 13.59 1.06
CA ALA A 136 -8.79 14.40 -0.15
C ALA A 136 -7.93 13.74 -1.24
N ALA A 137 -6.80 13.16 -0.86
CA ALA A 137 -5.92 12.43 -1.77
C ALA A 137 -6.62 11.18 -2.34
N GLN A 138 -7.33 10.39 -1.52
CA GLN A 138 -8.05 9.19 -1.97
C GLN A 138 -9.17 9.54 -2.97
N LEU A 139 -9.88 10.64 -2.77
CA LEU A 139 -10.89 11.09 -3.71
C LEU A 139 -10.29 11.48 -5.07
N VAL A 140 -9.07 12.05 -5.07
CA VAL A 140 -8.33 12.34 -6.30
C VAL A 140 -7.78 11.07 -6.94
N LEU A 141 -7.25 10.10 -6.17
CA LEU A 141 -6.81 8.81 -6.68
C LEU A 141 -7.91 8.06 -7.44
N THR A 142 -9.16 8.16 -7.03
CA THR A 142 -10.30 7.61 -7.78
C THR A 142 -10.38 8.14 -9.23
N LEU A 143 -9.86 9.35 -9.50
CA LEU A 143 -9.77 9.92 -10.84
C LEU A 143 -8.48 9.54 -11.56
N THR A 144 -7.35 9.71 -10.87
CA THR A 144 -6.00 9.66 -11.46
C THR A 144 -5.40 8.26 -11.48
N GLU A 145 -5.86 7.39 -10.59
CA GLU A 145 -5.45 5.99 -10.46
C GLU A 145 -6.68 5.03 -10.50
N PRO A 146 -7.64 5.21 -11.46
CA PRO A 146 -8.88 4.42 -11.50
C PRO A 146 -8.62 2.94 -11.76
N GLN A 147 -7.45 2.58 -12.25
CA GLN A 147 -7.02 1.19 -12.43
C GLN A 147 -6.62 0.53 -11.10
N SER A 148 -6.24 1.30 -10.09
CA SER A 148 -5.69 0.76 -8.85
C SER A 148 -6.65 0.88 -7.68
N SER A 149 -7.35 2.03 -7.53
CA SER A 149 -8.18 2.29 -6.35
C SER A 149 -9.39 3.19 -6.63
N GLY A 150 -10.29 3.28 -5.67
CA GLY A 150 -11.43 4.19 -5.79
C GLY A 150 -12.54 3.96 -4.78
N LEU A 151 -13.58 4.81 -4.86
CA LEU A 151 -14.77 4.72 -3.99
C LEU A 151 -15.53 3.40 -4.13
N GLY A 152 -15.41 2.74 -5.28
CA GLY A 152 -16.05 1.44 -5.53
C GLY A 152 -15.26 0.25 -4.99
N GLY A 153 -14.19 0.45 -4.25
CA GLY A 153 -13.29 -0.55 -3.68
C GLY A 153 -13.26 -0.62 -2.17
N GLY A 154 -12.17 -1.20 -1.66
CA GLY A 154 -11.85 -1.28 -0.24
C GLY A 154 -10.55 -0.58 0.11
N ALA A 155 -10.36 -0.33 1.40
CA ALA A 155 -9.16 0.30 1.92
C ALA A 155 -8.88 -0.11 3.35
N LEU A 156 -7.61 0.00 3.74
CA LEU A 156 -7.11 -0.19 5.11
C LEU A 156 -6.34 1.06 5.51
N LEU A 157 -6.58 1.55 6.72
CA LEU A 157 -5.94 2.75 7.24
C LEU A 157 -5.43 2.51 8.65
N LEU A 158 -4.17 2.84 8.89
CA LEU A 158 -3.58 2.98 10.22
C LEU A 158 -3.43 4.47 10.54
N TYR A 159 -3.85 4.83 11.73
CA TYR A 159 -3.64 6.15 12.32
C TYR A 159 -2.77 6.02 13.57
N ALA A 160 -1.88 6.97 13.80
CA ALA A 160 -1.17 7.08 15.06
C ALA A 160 -0.88 8.55 15.41
N ASP A 161 -0.97 8.83 16.69
CA ASP A 161 -0.51 10.06 17.33
C ASP A 161 0.32 9.75 18.59
N ASP A 162 0.56 10.75 19.44
CA ASP A 162 1.29 10.58 20.69
C ASP A 162 0.52 9.73 21.74
N LYS A 163 -0.79 9.51 21.56
CA LYS A 163 -1.69 8.84 22.51
C LYS A 163 -2.16 7.49 22.04
N THR A 164 -2.57 7.38 20.77
CA THR A 164 -3.26 6.20 20.24
C THR A 164 -2.61 5.66 18.98
N THR A 165 -2.84 4.39 18.71
CA THR A 165 -2.61 3.76 17.41
C THR A 165 -3.86 2.98 17.08
N GLU A 166 -4.48 3.28 15.95
CA GLU A 166 -5.79 2.75 15.55
C GLU A 166 -5.75 2.21 14.13
N ALA A 167 -6.56 1.21 13.87
CA ALA A 167 -6.71 0.60 12.55
C ALA A 167 -8.18 0.70 12.10
N TYR A 168 -8.37 1.03 10.83
CA TYR A 168 -9.68 1.16 10.21
C TYR A 168 -9.78 0.20 9.02
N ASP A 169 -10.72 -0.75 9.12
CA ASP A 169 -10.99 -1.77 8.11
C ASP A 169 -12.18 -1.38 7.25
N GLY A 170 -11.90 -0.97 6.05
CA GLY A 170 -12.86 -0.67 4.99
C GLY A 170 -12.77 -1.66 3.82
N LEU A 171 -12.34 -2.91 4.06
CA LEU A 171 -12.39 -3.95 3.05
C LEU A 171 -13.84 -4.26 2.64
N GLU A 172 -13.99 -4.72 1.43
CA GLU A 172 -15.28 -5.13 0.90
C GLU A 172 -15.83 -6.33 1.67
N THR A 173 -17.15 -6.47 1.65
CA THR A 173 -17.81 -7.70 2.10
C THR A 173 -18.48 -8.42 0.94
N ALA A 174 -18.50 -9.74 1.00
CA ALA A 174 -19.27 -10.52 0.04
C ALA A 174 -20.77 -10.23 0.19
N PRO A 175 -21.54 -10.06 -0.90
CA PRO A 175 -23.01 -9.98 -0.83
C PRO A 175 -23.60 -11.16 -0.08
N ALA A 176 -24.68 -10.98 0.66
CA ALA A 176 -25.27 -12.00 1.51
C ALA A 176 -25.70 -13.28 0.77
N ALA A 177 -26.05 -13.14 -0.51
CA ALA A 177 -26.56 -14.25 -1.32
C ALA A 177 -25.45 -15.10 -1.97
N VAL A 178 -24.15 -14.73 -1.86
CA VAL A 178 -23.06 -15.52 -2.45
C VAL A 178 -22.76 -16.78 -1.63
N SER A 179 -22.27 -17.81 -2.33
CA SER A 179 -21.81 -19.05 -1.74
C SER A 179 -20.43 -19.42 -2.21
N GLU A 180 -19.80 -20.41 -1.58
CA GLU A 180 -18.49 -20.95 -1.96
C GLU A 180 -18.42 -21.45 -3.43
N ARG A 181 -19.56 -21.58 -4.12
CA ARG A 181 -19.64 -22.05 -5.51
C ARG A 181 -19.68 -20.90 -6.54
N LEU A 182 -19.55 -19.63 -6.15
CA LEU A 182 -19.71 -18.48 -7.05
C LEU A 182 -18.84 -18.56 -8.30
N PHE A 183 -17.62 -19.06 -8.17
CA PHE A 183 -16.63 -19.18 -9.24
C PHE A 183 -16.55 -20.59 -9.85
N LEU A 184 -17.49 -21.47 -9.54
CA LEU A 184 -17.58 -22.82 -10.07
C LEU A 184 -18.76 -22.95 -11.04
N ASP A 185 -18.59 -23.75 -12.08
CA ASP A 185 -19.69 -24.20 -12.95
C ASP A 185 -20.55 -25.26 -12.25
N ARG A 186 -21.53 -25.82 -13.01
CA ARG A 186 -22.43 -26.87 -12.48
C ARG A 186 -21.69 -28.14 -12.10
N ASP A 187 -20.59 -28.44 -12.80
CA ASP A 187 -19.76 -29.63 -12.62
C ASP A 187 -18.68 -29.41 -11.54
N GLY A 188 -18.61 -28.21 -10.93
CA GLY A 188 -17.63 -27.88 -9.89
C GLY A 188 -16.26 -27.46 -10.44
N LYS A 189 -16.14 -27.19 -11.74
CA LYS A 189 -14.92 -26.67 -12.36
C LYS A 189 -14.87 -25.15 -12.24
N LEU A 190 -13.66 -24.60 -12.15
CA LEU A 190 -13.44 -23.15 -12.12
C LEU A 190 -13.91 -22.51 -13.44
N LEU A 191 -14.64 -21.41 -13.30
CA LEU A 191 -15.01 -20.55 -14.42
C LEU A 191 -13.78 -19.88 -15.04
N GLY A 192 -13.88 -19.54 -16.32
CA GLY A 192 -12.79 -18.87 -17.03
C GLY A 192 -12.51 -17.45 -16.50
N PRO A 193 -11.32 -16.88 -16.83
CA PRO A 193 -10.90 -15.56 -16.32
C PRO A 193 -11.91 -14.45 -16.57
N ALA A 194 -12.49 -14.36 -17.78
CA ALA A 194 -13.49 -13.33 -18.10
C ALA A 194 -14.73 -13.38 -17.18
N GLN A 195 -15.11 -14.58 -16.71
CA GLN A 195 -16.27 -14.76 -15.83
C GLN A 195 -15.93 -14.56 -14.35
N THR A 196 -14.66 -14.66 -13.98
CA THR A 196 -14.20 -14.52 -12.61
C THR A 196 -13.78 -13.10 -12.26
N VAL A 197 -13.22 -12.32 -13.21
CA VAL A 197 -12.67 -10.99 -12.94
C VAL A 197 -13.48 -9.82 -13.52
N ALA A 198 -14.33 -10.05 -14.52
CA ALA A 198 -15.06 -8.97 -15.19
C ALA A 198 -16.59 -9.07 -15.00
N GLY A 199 -17.27 -7.93 -14.97
CA GLY A 199 -18.72 -7.86 -14.78
C GLY A 199 -19.14 -7.85 -13.31
N GLY A 200 -20.41 -8.13 -13.05
CA GLY A 200 -21.02 -8.01 -11.71
C GLY A 200 -20.65 -9.13 -10.75
N ARG A 201 -20.34 -10.33 -11.25
CA ARG A 201 -20.09 -11.53 -10.44
C ARG A 201 -19.04 -11.33 -9.35
N PRO A 202 -17.84 -10.75 -9.62
CA PRO A 202 -16.80 -10.59 -8.61
C PRO A 202 -16.98 -9.38 -7.70
N VAL A 203 -18.04 -8.58 -7.85
CA VAL A 203 -18.20 -7.32 -7.11
C VAL A 203 -18.60 -7.60 -5.67
N GLY A 204 -17.75 -7.15 -4.73
CA GLY A 204 -18.05 -7.05 -3.31
C GLY A 204 -18.72 -5.71 -2.96
N VAL A 205 -19.29 -5.63 -1.75
CA VAL A 205 -19.86 -4.38 -1.20
C VAL A 205 -18.72 -3.40 -0.92
N PRO A 206 -18.64 -2.24 -1.59
CA PRO A 206 -17.54 -1.29 -1.41
C PRO A 206 -17.45 -0.75 0.01
N GLY A 207 -16.22 -0.56 0.51
CA GLY A 207 -15.98 -0.16 1.89
C GLY A 207 -15.22 1.15 2.09
N THR A 208 -14.44 1.59 1.10
CA THR A 208 -13.53 2.75 1.21
C THR A 208 -14.22 3.98 1.79
N LEU A 209 -15.35 4.42 1.24
CA LEU A 209 -15.99 5.66 1.66
C LEU A 209 -16.50 5.61 3.11
N ARG A 210 -17.04 4.45 3.55
CA ARG A 210 -17.53 4.30 4.92
C ARG A 210 -16.37 4.29 5.93
N MET A 211 -15.23 3.72 5.56
CA MET A 211 -14.02 3.75 6.38
C MET A 211 -13.49 5.18 6.51
N LEU A 212 -13.40 5.93 5.40
CA LEU A 212 -12.96 7.33 5.42
C LEU A 212 -13.88 8.20 6.30
N GLU A 213 -15.21 8.01 6.22
CA GLU A 213 -16.15 8.71 7.10
C GLU A 213 -15.95 8.34 8.57
N LEU A 214 -15.68 7.05 8.88
CA LEU A 214 -15.41 6.58 10.23
C LEU A 214 -14.15 7.22 10.81
N ALA A 215 -13.06 7.21 10.05
CA ALA A 215 -11.80 7.83 10.45
C ALA A 215 -11.91 9.35 10.59
N HIS A 216 -12.66 10.02 9.68
CA HIS A 216 -12.91 11.45 9.75
C HIS A 216 -13.67 11.85 11.01
N ARG A 217 -14.66 11.08 11.44
CA ARG A 217 -15.42 11.34 12.67
C ARG A 217 -14.54 11.28 13.92
N ALA A 218 -13.49 10.46 13.91
CA ALA A 218 -12.57 10.32 15.01
C ALA A 218 -11.47 11.38 15.00
N HIS A 219 -10.90 11.69 13.83
CA HIS A 219 -9.65 12.45 13.70
C HIS A 219 -9.71 13.63 12.72
N GLY A 220 -10.84 13.89 12.06
CA GLY A 220 -10.99 15.01 11.15
C GLY A 220 -10.99 16.35 11.87
N LYS A 221 -10.31 17.35 11.31
CA LYS A 221 -10.28 18.75 11.78
C LYS A 221 -11.07 19.69 10.90
N LEU A 222 -11.07 19.42 9.58
CA LEU A 222 -11.79 20.26 8.62
C LEU A 222 -13.19 19.70 8.34
N PRO A 223 -14.15 20.57 7.96
CA PRO A 223 -15.47 20.10 7.57
C PRO A 223 -15.40 19.12 6.41
N TRP A 224 -16.10 17.99 6.51
CA TRP A 224 -16.16 16.91 5.50
C TRP A 224 -16.29 17.42 4.07
N LYS A 225 -17.20 18.36 3.81
CA LYS A 225 -17.46 18.94 2.48
C LYS A 225 -16.23 19.62 1.86
N ARG A 226 -15.29 20.11 2.68
CA ARG A 226 -14.08 20.77 2.21
C ARG A 226 -13.10 19.79 1.56
N LEU A 227 -13.05 18.57 2.06
CA LEU A 227 -12.13 17.52 1.61
C LEU A 227 -12.42 17.04 0.18
N PHE A 228 -13.64 17.29 -0.30
CA PHE A 228 -14.08 16.90 -1.65
C PHE A 228 -13.70 17.92 -2.74
N GLN A 229 -13.38 19.16 -2.35
CA GLN A 229 -13.18 20.25 -3.32
C GLN A 229 -12.05 20.00 -4.32
N PRO A 230 -10.87 19.50 -3.94
CA PRO A 230 -9.81 19.22 -4.90
C PRO A 230 -10.25 18.21 -5.98
N ALA A 231 -10.89 17.11 -5.58
CA ALA A 231 -11.36 16.09 -6.52
C ALA A 231 -12.52 16.57 -7.39
N ILE A 232 -13.46 17.37 -6.86
CA ILE A 232 -14.55 17.99 -7.65
C ILE A 232 -13.96 18.91 -8.71
N LYS A 233 -13.00 19.76 -8.34
CA LYS A 233 -12.32 20.67 -9.29
C LYS A 233 -11.64 19.90 -10.42
N LEU A 234 -10.86 18.85 -10.08
CA LEU A 234 -10.19 18.02 -11.08
C LEU A 234 -11.17 17.27 -11.98
N ALA A 235 -12.28 16.76 -11.43
CA ALA A 235 -13.30 16.06 -12.21
C ALA A 235 -14.01 16.99 -13.22
N ASP A 236 -14.26 18.26 -12.85
CA ASP A 236 -14.89 19.25 -13.72
C ASP A 236 -13.91 19.81 -14.77
N GLN A 237 -12.71 20.19 -14.34
CA GLN A 237 -11.72 20.84 -15.21
C GLN A 237 -10.95 19.84 -16.07
N GLY A 238 -10.79 18.61 -15.59
CA GLY A 238 -10.01 17.54 -16.20
C GLY A 238 -8.57 17.51 -15.71
N PHE A 239 -7.94 16.39 -15.99
CA PHE A 239 -6.54 16.09 -15.71
C PHE A 239 -5.94 15.32 -16.88
N PRO A 240 -4.62 15.40 -17.14
CA PRO A 240 -3.97 14.64 -18.20
C PRO A 240 -3.90 13.17 -17.82
N ILE A 241 -4.25 12.27 -18.77
CA ILE A 241 -4.02 10.82 -18.63
C ILE A 241 -2.52 10.60 -18.49
N SER A 242 -2.09 9.88 -17.46
CA SER A 242 -0.70 9.52 -17.27
C SER A 242 -0.23 8.46 -18.28
N PRO A 243 1.08 8.33 -18.55
CA PRO A 243 1.62 7.26 -19.39
C PRO A 243 1.22 5.87 -18.92
N ARG A 244 1.23 5.65 -17.60
CA ARG A 244 0.84 4.39 -16.99
C ARG A 244 -0.64 4.09 -17.19
N LEU A 245 -1.53 5.04 -16.89
CA LEU A 245 -2.96 4.87 -17.08
C LEU A 245 -3.28 4.58 -18.56
N ALA A 246 -2.64 5.30 -19.50
CA ALA A 246 -2.82 5.07 -20.93
C ALA A 246 -2.40 3.66 -21.35
N ALA A 247 -1.25 3.17 -20.86
CA ALA A 247 -0.77 1.82 -21.16
C ALA A 247 -1.73 0.74 -20.61
N LEU A 248 -2.26 0.95 -19.41
CA LEU A 248 -3.21 0.01 -18.79
C LEU A 248 -4.58 0.01 -19.49
N ILE A 249 -5.09 1.18 -19.90
CA ILE A 249 -6.32 1.27 -20.73
C ILE A 249 -6.14 0.50 -22.05
N ALA A 250 -4.98 0.66 -22.70
CA ALA A 250 -4.69 -0.03 -23.95
C ALA A 250 -4.53 -1.55 -23.79
N GLY A 251 -4.01 -1.99 -22.63
CA GLY A 251 -3.73 -3.40 -22.34
C GLY A 251 -4.90 -4.19 -21.77
N ASP A 252 -5.95 -3.55 -21.21
CA ASP A 252 -7.06 -4.26 -20.57
C ASP A 252 -8.04 -4.83 -21.63
N PRO A 253 -8.26 -6.17 -21.66
CA PRO A 253 -9.10 -6.79 -22.67
C PRO A 253 -10.60 -6.63 -22.42
N TYR A 254 -11.02 -6.23 -21.21
CA TYR A 254 -12.42 -6.23 -20.77
C TYR A 254 -13.00 -4.84 -20.55
N LEU A 255 -12.18 -3.81 -20.30
CA LEU A 255 -12.61 -2.47 -19.91
C LEU A 255 -13.59 -1.85 -20.91
N ARG A 256 -13.37 -2.03 -22.22
CA ARG A 256 -14.23 -1.50 -23.30
C ARG A 256 -15.59 -2.19 -23.41
N ALA A 257 -15.81 -3.30 -22.72
CA ALA A 257 -17.10 -4.01 -22.76
C ALA A 257 -18.20 -3.27 -21.99
N ASP A 258 -17.84 -2.51 -20.97
CA ASP A 258 -18.79 -1.65 -20.25
C ASP A 258 -19.02 -0.34 -21.01
N PRO A 259 -20.28 0.01 -21.36
CA PRO A 259 -20.55 1.21 -22.14
C PRO A 259 -20.09 2.52 -21.49
N ALA A 260 -20.19 2.64 -20.16
CA ALA A 260 -19.78 3.85 -19.45
C ALA A 260 -18.24 3.96 -19.40
N ALA A 261 -17.53 2.85 -19.12
CA ALA A 261 -16.08 2.82 -19.15
C ALA A 261 -15.55 3.07 -20.57
N ARG A 262 -16.19 2.47 -21.60
CA ARG A 262 -15.83 2.73 -23.00
C ARG A 262 -15.97 4.21 -23.35
N ALA A 263 -17.06 4.85 -23.01
CA ALA A 263 -17.27 6.28 -23.28
C ALA A 263 -16.25 7.17 -22.55
N TYR A 264 -15.76 6.73 -21.38
CA TYR A 264 -14.82 7.51 -20.58
C TYR A 264 -13.36 7.32 -21.01
N PHE A 265 -12.92 6.08 -21.26
CA PHE A 265 -11.51 5.73 -21.50
C PHE A 265 -11.12 5.59 -22.97
N TYR A 266 -12.08 5.56 -23.88
CA TYR A 266 -11.82 5.36 -25.31
C TYR A 266 -12.36 6.51 -26.14
N GLU A 267 -11.80 6.68 -27.34
CA GLU A 267 -12.28 7.60 -28.36
C GLU A 267 -13.56 7.01 -29.02
N GLN A 268 -14.27 7.83 -29.80
CA GLN A 268 -15.49 7.41 -30.47
C GLN A 268 -15.28 6.25 -31.45
N ASP A 269 -14.10 6.18 -32.06
CA ASP A 269 -13.70 5.08 -32.96
C ASP A 269 -13.24 3.81 -32.22
N GLY A 270 -13.26 3.80 -30.89
CA GLY A 270 -12.91 2.67 -30.04
C GLY A 270 -11.42 2.52 -29.73
N ARG A 271 -10.57 3.47 -30.18
CA ARG A 271 -9.15 3.49 -29.76
C ARG A 271 -9.03 3.96 -28.30
N PRO A 272 -8.09 3.38 -27.52
CA PRO A 272 -7.81 3.87 -26.17
C PRO A 272 -7.30 5.32 -26.22
N LYS A 273 -7.74 6.14 -25.26
CA LYS A 273 -7.20 7.49 -25.08
C LYS A 273 -5.73 7.41 -24.69
N THR A 274 -4.92 8.31 -25.24
CA THR A 274 -3.47 8.33 -25.09
C THR A 274 -3.03 9.20 -23.91
N ALA A 275 -1.79 9.02 -23.48
CA ALA A 275 -1.17 9.86 -22.45
C ALA A 275 -1.22 11.35 -22.86
N GLY A 276 -1.44 12.22 -21.89
CA GLY A 276 -1.62 13.66 -22.09
C GLY A 276 -3.03 14.08 -22.50
N THR A 277 -3.91 13.17 -22.93
CA THR A 277 -5.31 13.50 -23.21
C THR A 277 -5.99 14.03 -21.95
N LEU A 278 -6.68 15.18 -22.05
CA LEU A 278 -7.42 15.76 -20.94
C LEU A 278 -8.70 14.94 -20.66
N LEU A 279 -8.76 14.31 -19.49
CA LEU A 279 -9.88 13.48 -19.08
C LEU A 279 -10.75 14.21 -18.06
N ARG A 280 -12.02 14.46 -18.40
CA ARG A 280 -13.01 15.10 -17.53
C ARG A 280 -14.02 14.06 -17.07
N ASN A 281 -14.50 14.20 -15.82
CA ASN A 281 -15.46 13.26 -15.24
C ASN A 281 -16.62 14.00 -14.54
N PRO A 282 -17.52 14.65 -15.28
CA PRO A 282 -18.64 15.38 -14.69
C PRO A 282 -19.59 14.48 -13.89
N ALA A 283 -19.72 13.20 -14.24
CA ALA A 283 -20.50 12.23 -13.49
C ALA A 283 -19.94 11.99 -12.09
N TYR A 284 -18.62 11.87 -11.98
CA TYR A 284 -17.94 11.75 -10.69
C TYR A 284 -18.03 13.06 -9.88
N ALA A 285 -17.86 14.22 -10.51
CA ALA A 285 -18.04 15.52 -9.86
C ALA A 285 -19.44 15.66 -9.23
N ALA A 286 -20.50 15.26 -9.96
CA ALA A 286 -21.87 15.25 -9.46
C ALA A 286 -22.05 14.29 -8.26
N THR A 287 -21.41 13.10 -8.35
CA THR A 287 -21.41 12.12 -7.24
C THR A 287 -20.70 12.69 -6.01
N LEU A 288 -19.51 13.28 -6.17
CA LEU A 288 -18.76 13.90 -5.09
C LEU A 288 -19.53 15.03 -4.40
N ARG A 289 -20.27 15.87 -5.15
CA ARG A 289 -21.10 16.92 -4.56
C ARG A 289 -22.21 16.36 -3.67
N GLN A 290 -22.83 15.24 -4.07
CA GLN A 290 -23.85 14.57 -3.25
C GLN A 290 -23.23 14.00 -1.96
N LEU A 291 -22.03 13.38 -2.06
CA LEU A 291 -21.32 12.82 -0.91
C LEU A 291 -20.76 13.90 0.02
N ALA A 292 -20.32 15.03 -0.52
CA ALA A 292 -19.88 16.19 0.25
C ALA A 292 -20.99 16.79 1.09
N ALA A 293 -22.23 16.79 0.58
CA ALA A 293 -23.39 17.33 1.27
C ALA A 293 -24.02 16.33 2.26
N GLY A 294 -24.05 15.04 1.92
CA GLY A 294 -24.82 14.01 2.65
C GLY A 294 -23.98 13.00 3.44
N GLY A 295 -22.65 13.20 3.55
CA GLY A 295 -21.75 12.19 4.12
C GLY A 295 -21.68 10.95 3.24
N ALA A 296 -21.32 9.80 3.81
CA ALA A 296 -21.26 8.54 3.09
C ALA A 296 -22.66 7.91 2.84
N ASN A 297 -23.70 8.32 3.54
CA ASN A 297 -25.01 7.69 3.46
C ASN A 297 -25.61 7.61 2.06
N PRO A 298 -25.54 8.67 1.19
CA PRO A 298 -26.06 8.57 -0.18
C PRO A 298 -25.44 7.46 -1.01
N PHE A 299 -24.21 7.04 -0.71
CA PHE A 299 -23.53 5.93 -1.40
C PHE A 299 -24.13 4.57 -1.02
N TYR A 300 -24.51 4.39 0.25
CA TYR A 300 -24.96 3.11 0.81
C TYR A 300 -26.49 2.98 0.85
N SER A 301 -27.19 4.08 0.63
CA SER A 301 -28.65 4.12 0.56
C SER A 301 -29.13 5.14 -0.48
N GLY A 302 -30.31 5.00 -1.01
CA GLY A 302 -30.85 5.93 -1.99
C GLY A 302 -30.44 5.66 -3.44
N ALA A 303 -30.24 6.71 -4.25
CA ALA A 303 -30.08 6.59 -5.70
C ALA A 303 -28.73 5.92 -6.10
N ILE A 304 -27.64 6.31 -5.45
CA ILE A 304 -26.31 5.76 -5.76
C ILE A 304 -26.32 4.24 -5.51
N ALA A 305 -26.82 3.82 -4.33
CA ALA A 305 -26.91 2.39 -3.99
C ALA A 305 -27.76 1.60 -4.99
N ARG A 306 -28.91 2.16 -5.41
CA ARG A 306 -29.76 1.51 -6.43
C ARG A 306 -29.05 1.33 -7.75
N GLU A 307 -28.31 2.35 -8.20
CA GLU A 307 -27.59 2.31 -9.47
C GLU A 307 -26.40 1.35 -9.42
N ILE A 308 -25.67 1.27 -8.30
CA ILE A 308 -24.63 0.27 -8.09
C ILE A 308 -25.23 -1.14 -8.19
N ALA A 309 -26.29 -1.44 -7.43
CA ALA A 309 -26.94 -2.74 -7.44
C ALA A 309 -27.50 -3.11 -8.83
N ALA A 310 -28.14 -2.15 -9.52
CA ALA A 310 -28.65 -2.35 -10.88
C ALA A 310 -27.50 -2.62 -11.86
N LYS A 311 -26.40 -1.87 -11.81
CA LYS A 311 -25.22 -2.06 -12.67
C LYS A 311 -24.62 -3.45 -12.52
N VAL A 312 -24.50 -3.93 -11.28
CA VAL A 312 -23.99 -5.27 -10.96
C VAL A 312 -24.93 -6.35 -11.44
N GLY A 313 -26.22 -6.25 -11.14
CA GLY A 313 -27.21 -7.29 -11.48
C GLY A 313 -27.56 -7.35 -12.96
N GLN A 314 -27.40 -6.25 -13.71
CA GLN A 314 -27.75 -6.15 -15.14
C GLN A 314 -26.54 -6.28 -16.07
N SER A 315 -25.33 -6.52 -15.54
CA SER A 315 -24.14 -6.72 -16.35
C SER A 315 -24.21 -8.03 -17.15
N ALA A 316 -23.42 -8.15 -18.22
CA ALA A 316 -23.35 -9.38 -19.03
C ALA A 316 -22.92 -10.62 -18.21
N ASN A 317 -22.16 -10.42 -17.13
CA ASN A 317 -21.82 -11.43 -16.13
C ASN A 317 -22.40 -10.96 -14.78
N PRO A 318 -23.69 -11.24 -14.49
CA PRO A 318 -24.40 -10.61 -13.37
C PRO A 318 -23.86 -11.07 -12.02
N GLY A 319 -23.84 -10.13 -11.08
CA GLY A 319 -23.49 -10.37 -9.67
C GLY A 319 -24.72 -10.37 -8.76
N LEU A 320 -24.47 -10.66 -7.48
CA LEU A 320 -25.52 -10.83 -6.47
C LEU A 320 -25.63 -9.66 -5.49
N LEU A 321 -24.86 -8.58 -5.70
CA LEU A 321 -24.87 -7.41 -4.83
C LEU A 321 -26.20 -6.69 -4.89
N THR A 322 -26.83 -6.46 -3.73
CA THR A 322 -28.13 -5.79 -3.59
C THR A 322 -27.99 -4.44 -2.89
N GLN A 323 -29.01 -3.61 -3.02
CA GLN A 323 -29.10 -2.36 -2.23
C GLN A 323 -29.14 -2.65 -0.71
N GLN A 324 -29.67 -3.79 -0.29
CA GLN A 324 -29.71 -4.19 1.11
C GLN A 324 -28.29 -4.52 1.64
N ASP A 325 -27.46 -5.15 0.84
CA ASP A 325 -26.05 -5.41 1.20
C ASP A 325 -25.30 -4.10 1.42
N LEU A 326 -25.47 -3.13 0.51
CA LEU A 326 -24.91 -1.79 0.67
C LEU A 326 -25.39 -1.12 1.96
N GLY A 327 -26.68 -1.12 2.25
CA GLY A 327 -27.26 -0.50 3.45
C GLY A 327 -26.79 -1.13 4.76
N ARG A 328 -26.43 -2.40 4.75
CA ARG A 328 -25.93 -3.15 5.91
C ARG A 328 -24.42 -3.02 6.12
N TYR A 329 -23.69 -2.54 5.14
CA TYR A 329 -22.22 -2.45 5.22
C TYR A 329 -21.76 -1.56 6.39
N ARG A 330 -20.74 -2.00 7.10
CA ARG A 330 -20.07 -1.28 8.18
C ARG A 330 -18.57 -1.37 8.02
N ALA A 331 -17.86 -0.24 8.02
CA ALA A 331 -16.43 -0.23 8.27
C ALA A 331 -16.16 -0.48 9.76
N LEU A 332 -15.05 -1.10 10.08
CA LEU A 332 -14.74 -1.55 11.43
C LEU A 332 -13.50 -0.88 11.99
N PRO A 333 -13.54 -0.33 13.21
CA PRO A 333 -12.32 -0.08 13.95
C PRO A 333 -11.72 -1.43 14.38
N ARG A 334 -10.39 -1.53 14.31
CA ARG A 334 -9.63 -2.73 14.68
C ARG A 334 -8.48 -2.35 15.62
N THR A 335 -8.04 -3.28 16.44
CA THR A 335 -6.79 -3.13 17.19
C THR A 335 -5.63 -3.45 16.24
N PRO A 336 -4.66 -2.55 16.03
CA PRO A 336 -3.48 -2.84 15.23
C PRO A 336 -2.75 -4.11 15.70
N PHE A 337 -2.18 -4.84 14.77
CA PHE A 337 -1.32 -5.99 15.09
C PHE A 337 0.11 -5.49 15.22
N CYS A 338 0.62 -5.46 16.43
CA CYS A 338 1.95 -4.94 16.73
C CYS A 338 2.89 -6.06 17.23
N GLY A 339 4.16 -5.98 16.84
CA GLY A 339 5.25 -6.83 17.28
C GLY A 339 6.52 -6.03 17.55
N ASP A 340 7.26 -6.41 18.58
CA ASP A 340 8.55 -5.80 18.87
C ASP A 340 9.66 -6.45 18.04
N TYR A 341 10.56 -5.61 17.51
CA TYR A 341 11.75 -6.01 16.82
C TYR A 341 12.93 -5.13 17.22
N ARG A 342 13.86 -5.65 18.05
CA ARG A 342 15.02 -4.93 18.57
C ARG A 342 14.61 -3.61 19.23
N LYS A 343 15.03 -2.47 18.65
CA LYS A 343 14.68 -1.12 19.14
C LYS A 343 13.38 -0.57 18.54
N TRP A 344 12.61 -1.37 17.82
CA TRP A 344 11.42 -0.96 17.08
C TRP A 344 10.18 -1.70 17.59
N THR A 345 9.03 -1.04 17.52
CA THR A 345 7.71 -1.67 17.54
C THR A 345 7.07 -1.47 16.18
N LEU A 346 6.77 -2.56 15.49
CA LEU A 346 6.17 -2.58 14.15
C LEU A 346 4.67 -2.85 14.30
N CYS A 347 3.83 -1.97 13.77
CA CYS A 347 2.39 -2.05 13.86
C CYS A 347 1.76 -2.03 12.47
N GLY A 348 1.04 -3.09 12.12
CA GLY A 348 0.31 -3.26 10.86
C GLY A 348 -1.17 -3.54 11.07
N MET A 349 -1.88 -3.74 9.97
CA MET A 349 -3.29 -4.13 10.03
C MET A 349 -3.44 -5.57 10.54
N PRO A 350 -4.44 -5.83 11.40
CA PRO A 350 -4.79 -7.18 11.82
C PRO A 350 -5.54 -7.95 10.72
N PRO A 351 -5.73 -9.27 10.84
CA PRO A 351 -6.61 -10.03 9.96
C PRO A 351 -8.01 -9.39 9.79
N PRO A 352 -8.59 -9.47 8.56
CA PRO A 352 -8.22 -10.30 7.43
C PRO A 352 -7.08 -9.75 6.56
N ALA A 353 -6.47 -8.61 6.91
CA ALA A 353 -5.22 -8.18 6.29
C ALA A 353 -4.07 -9.09 6.72
N SER A 354 -3.21 -9.45 5.78
CA SER A 354 -2.14 -10.40 6.04
C SER A 354 -0.80 -9.75 6.34
N GLY A 355 -0.64 -8.47 6.01
CA GLY A 355 0.65 -7.79 6.03
C GLY A 355 1.25 -7.68 7.42
N GLY A 356 0.52 -7.15 8.39
CA GLY A 356 1.03 -6.95 9.75
C GLY A 356 1.48 -8.26 10.42
N LEU A 357 0.69 -9.33 10.28
CA LEU A 357 1.07 -10.64 10.83
C LEU A 357 2.30 -11.22 10.09
N ALA A 358 2.34 -11.17 8.75
CA ALA A 358 3.47 -11.69 7.99
C ALA A 358 4.77 -10.94 8.32
N ILE A 359 4.72 -9.61 8.45
CA ILE A 359 5.86 -8.79 8.86
C ILE A 359 6.31 -9.16 10.28
N ALA A 360 5.39 -9.25 11.23
CA ALA A 360 5.72 -9.61 12.61
C ALA A 360 6.35 -11.02 12.70
N GLN A 361 5.89 -11.99 11.91
CA GLN A 361 6.52 -13.32 11.81
C GLN A 361 7.92 -13.24 11.20
N MET A 362 8.08 -12.57 10.06
CA MET A 362 9.39 -12.45 9.39
C MET A 362 10.41 -11.78 10.31
N PHE A 363 10.05 -10.68 10.95
CA PHE A 363 10.95 -9.94 11.83
C PHE A 363 11.25 -10.69 13.13
N GLY A 364 10.27 -11.42 13.67
CA GLY A 364 10.49 -12.34 14.78
C GLY A 364 11.45 -13.49 14.42
N LEU A 365 11.37 -14.02 13.19
CA LEU A 365 12.35 -15.00 12.68
C LEU A 365 13.75 -14.37 12.51
N PHE A 366 13.85 -13.13 11.96
CA PHE A 366 15.13 -12.42 11.82
C PHE A 366 15.82 -12.20 13.17
N ASP A 367 15.04 -11.89 14.21
CA ASP A 367 15.59 -11.72 15.56
C ASP A 367 16.17 -13.00 16.14
N GLY A 368 15.58 -14.14 15.81
CA GLY A 368 16.05 -15.47 16.20
C GLY A 368 17.14 -16.08 15.31
N LEU A 369 17.45 -15.50 14.12
CA LEU A 369 18.44 -16.02 13.17
C LEU A 369 19.86 -15.50 13.47
N PRO A 370 20.78 -16.32 14.03
CA PRO A 370 22.16 -15.87 14.30
C PRO A 370 22.87 -15.37 13.04
N ASP A 371 22.64 -16.02 11.90
CA ASP A 371 23.29 -15.66 10.63
C ASP A 371 22.75 -14.34 10.08
N TRP A 372 21.47 -14.02 10.24
CA TRP A 372 20.95 -12.69 9.92
C TRP A 372 21.62 -11.59 10.74
N GLN A 373 21.87 -11.87 12.03
CA GLN A 373 22.54 -10.92 12.91
C GLN A 373 24.04 -10.78 12.56
N LYS A 374 24.73 -11.91 12.27
CA LYS A 374 26.16 -11.95 11.91
C LYS A 374 26.48 -11.24 10.60
N LEU A 375 25.53 -11.17 9.65
CA LEU A 375 25.73 -10.46 8.39
C LEU A 375 26.07 -8.96 8.62
N GLY A 376 25.61 -8.35 9.71
CA GLY A 376 25.94 -6.98 10.08
C GLY A 376 25.76 -6.00 8.90
N GLY A 377 26.81 -5.27 8.54
CA GLY A 377 26.85 -4.38 7.38
C GLY A 377 27.05 -5.07 6.02
N GLN A 378 27.21 -6.39 5.98
CA GLN A 378 27.43 -7.16 4.75
C GLN A 378 26.16 -7.74 4.15
N LYS A 379 24.99 -7.16 4.43
CA LYS A 379 23.71 -7.61 3.87
C LYS A 379 23.46 -7.11 2.45
N LEU A 380 24.15 -6.05 2.06
CA LEU A 380 24.06 -5.41 0.76
C LEU A 380 25.41 -5.39 0.05
N VAL A 381 25.37 -5.53 -1.26
CA VAL A 381 26.52 -5.37 -2.16
C VAL A 381 26.14 -4.43 -3.30
N ARG A 382 27.16 -3.87 -3.98
CA ARG A 382 26.94 -3.20 -5.25
C ARG A 382 26.97 -4.22 -6.36
N ASN A 383 25.97 -4.21 -7.23
CA ASN A 383 25.96 -5.01 -8.44
C ASN A 383 26.79 -4.34 -9.55
N ASP A 384 26.96 -5.04 -10.68
CA ASP A 384 27.78 -4.58 -11.82
C ASP A 384 27.28 -3.26 -12.42
N GLY A 385 25.99 -2.94 -12.26
CA GLY A 385 25.38 -1.65 -12.64
C GLY A 385 25.56 -0.54 -11.60
N GLY A 386 26.28 -0.80 -10.49
CA GLY A 386 26.51 0.15 -9.40
C GLY A 386 25.34 0.31 -8.43
N GLY A 387 24.21 -0.35 -8.67
CA GLY A 387 23.05 -0.37 -7.77
C GLY A 387 23.31 -1.22 -6.53
N LEU A 388 22.57 -0.96 -5.45
CA LEU A 388 22.59 -1.81 -4.26
C LEU A 388 21.63 -3.00 -4.45
N GLU A 389 22.08 -4.18 -4.02
CA GLU A 389 21.26 -5.39 -3.96
C GLU A 389 21.61 -6.22 -2.71
N PRO A 390 20.73 -7.15 -2.25
CA PRO A 390 21.07 -8.02 -1.13
C PRO A 390 22.15 -9.02 -1.53
N THR A 391 22.99 -9.44 -0.57
CA THR A 391 23.84 -10.60 -0.78
C THR A 391 23.00 -11.87 -0.94
N PRO A 392 23.50 -12.93 -1.61
CA PRO A 392 22.77 -14.20 -1.74
C PRO A 392 22.35 -14.78 -0.39
N GLN A 393 23.16 -14.62 0.66
CA GLN A 393 22.80 -15.05 2.02
C GLN A 393 21.65 -14.26 2.61
N ALA A 394 21.67 -12.92 2.48
CA ALA A 394 20.59 -12.07 2.98
C ALA A 394 19.29 -12.36 2.23
N ALA A 395 19.35 -12.49 0.91
CA ALA A 395 18.18 -12.80 0.09
C ALA A 395 17.61 -14.20 0.38
N HIS A 396 18.46 -15.18 0.67
CA HIS A 396 18.06 -16.53 1.08
C HIS A 396 17.28 -16.48 2.40
N LEU A 397 17.87 -15.93 3.47
CA LEU A 397 17.24 -15.89 4.79
C LEU A 397 15.93 -15.09 4.77
N PHE A 398 15.89 -13.98 4.03
CA PHE A 398 14.68 -13.19 3.82
C PHE A 398 13.59 -13.99 3.12
N SER A 399 13.95 -14.72 2.05
CA SER A 399 13.01 -15.54 1.28
C SER A 399 12.46 -16.71 2.09
N GLU A 400 13.29 -17.37 2.90
CA GLU A 400 12.85 -18.49 3.75
C GLU A 400 11.93 -18.01 4.88
N ALA A 401 12.21 -16.85 5.50
CA ALA A 401 11.29 -16.24 6.47
C ALA A 401 9.94 -15.88 5.83
N GLY A 402 9.95 -15.31 4.63
CA GLY A 402 8.76 -15.02 3.85
C GLY A 402 7.97 -16.29 3.53
N ARG A 403 8.66 -17.34 3.11
CA ARG A 403 8.07 -18.66 2.80
C ARG A 403 7.29 -19.23 3.98
N LEU A 404 7.87 -19.20 5.17
CA LEU A 404 7.23 -19.67 6.40
C LEU A 404 6.00 -18.83 6.77
N ALA A 405 6.10 -17.50 6.69
CA ALA A 405 4.99 -16.60 6.98
C ALA A 405 3.81 -16.79 6.00
N TYR A 406 4.12 -16.99 4.71
CA TYR A 406 3.08 -17.21 3.70
C TYR A 406 2.47 -18.60 3.73
N ALA A 407 3.17 -19.62 4.25
CA ALA A 407 2.59 -20.91 4.54
C ALA A 407 1.48 -20.79 5.62
N ASP A 408 1.77 -20.07 6.71
CA ASP A 408 0.79 -19.82 7.76
C ASP A 408 -0.38 -18.95 7.25
N ARG A 409 -0.08 -17.95 6.42
CA ARG A 409 -1.10 -17.13 5.75
C ARG A 409 -2.06 -17.98 4.92
N ALA A 410 -1.55 -18.95 4.17
CA ALA A 410 -2.37 -19.80 3.32
C ALA A 410 -3.37 -20.64 4.12
N ARG A 411 -2.98 -21.13 5.28
CA ARG A 411 -3.83 -21.99 6.12
C ARG A 411 -4.79 -21.21 7.01
N TYR A 412 -4.34 -20.16 7.67
CA TYR A 412 -5.06 -19.58 8.79
C TYR A 412 -5.76 -18.27 8.47
N LEU A 413 -5.22 -17.43 7.55
CA LEU A 413 -5.71 -16.07 7.39
C LEU A 413 -7.04 -16.00 6.64
N ALA A 414 -8.02 -15.46 7.35
CA ALA A 414 -9.37 -15.20 6.87
C ALA A 414 -10.03 -14.12 7.73
N ASP A 415 -11.28 -13.79 7.42
CA ASP A 415 -12.09 -12.86 8.22
C ASP A 415 -12.27 -13.37 9.65
N PRO A 416 -11.74 -12.67 10.68
CA PRO A 416 -11.81 -13.11 12.08
C PRO A 416 -13.24 -13.12 12.65
N GLU A 417 -14.20 -12.44 11.99
CA GLU A 417 -15.60 -12.48 12.38
C GLU A 417 -16.30 -13.78 11.95
N ARG A 418 -15.66 -14.57 11.08
CA ARG A 418 -16.20 -15.81 10.50
C ARG A 418 -15.32 -17.03 10.75
N VAL A 419 -14.03 -16.81 10.94
CA VAL A 419 -13.03 -17.87 11.14
C VAL A 419 -12.18 -17.49 12.35
N PRO A 420 -12.22 -18.27 13.42
CA PRO A 420 -11.46 -17.96 14.63
C PRO A 420 -9.96 -18.04 14.38
N ALA A 421 -9.20 -17.28 15.16
CA ALA A 421 -7.75 -17.35 15.17
C ALA A 421 -7.25 -18.72 15.65
N PRO A 422 -6.07 -19.19 15.23
CA PRO A 422 -5.43 -20.37 15.79
C PRO A 422 -5.30 -20.27 17.32
N ALA A 423 -5.76 -21.28 18.05
CA ALA A 423 -5.82 -21.29 19.52
C ALA A 423 -6.50 -20.01 20.12
N GLY A 424 -7.42 -19.39 19.38
CA GLY A 424 -8.22 -18.24 19.83
C GLY A 424 -7.49 -16.88 19.77
N ASP A 425 -6.21 -16.83 19.38
CA ASP A 425 -5.43 -15.58 19.35
C ASP A 425 -4.40 -15.59 18.23
N TRP A 426 -4.41 -14.54 17.38
CA TRP A 426 -3.44 -14.34 16.30
C TRP A 426 -2.01 -14.18 16.82
N GLN A 427 -1.80 -13.70 18.05
CA GLN A 427 -0.48 -13.59 18.68
C GLN A 427 0.22 -14.94 18.86
N ARG A 428 -0.53 -16.06 18.83
CA ARG A 428 0.05 -17.41 18.85
C ARG A 428 0.97 -17.71 17.68
N LEU A 429 0.73 -17.08 16.52
CA LEU A 429 1.57 -17.23 15.33
C LEU A 429 2.88 -16.42 15.38
N VAL A 430 3.05 -15.55 16.37
CA VAL A 430 4.28 -14.80 16.64
C VAL A 430 4.84 -15.08 18.04
N ALA A 431 4.27 -16.04 18.77
CA ALA A 431 4.77 -16.44 20.08
C ALA A 431 6.23 -16.94 19.97
N PRO A 432 7.12 -16.61 20.93
CA PRO A 432 8.53 -17.00 20.87
C PRO A 432 8.74 -18.50 20.68
N THR A 433 7.94 -19.34 21.35
CA THR A 433 8.01 -20.81 21.22
C THR A 433 7.62 -21.28 19.82
N TYR A 434 6.60 -20.66 19.22
CA TYR A 434 6.18 -20.97 17.86
C TYR A 434 7.25 -20.54 16.84
N LEU A 435 7.76 -19.31 16.96
CA LEU A 435 8.81 -18.80 16.08
C LEU A 435 10.09 -19.64 16.19
N ALA A 436 10.46 -20.10 17.40
CA ALA A 436 11.60 -21.01 17.58
C ALA A 436 11.44 -22.33 16.84
N GLN A 437 10.24 -22.91 16.81
CA GLN A 437 9.95 -24.11 16.00
C GLN A 437 10.05 -23.84 14.50
N ARG A 438 9.53 -22.69 14.05
CA ARG A 438 9.60 -22.29 12.64
C ARG A 438 11.06 -22.04 12.21
N LEU A 439 11.84 -21.42 13.09
CA LEU A 439 13.25 -21.11 12.87
C LEU A 439 14.10 -22.35 12.57
N GLN A 440 13.84 -23.49 13.23
CA GLN A 440 14.53 -24.76 12.99
C GLN A 440 14.38 -25.28 11.54
N ARG A 441 13.42 -24.74 10.79
CA ARG A 441 13.23 -25.10 9.38
C ARG A 441 14.16 -24.36 8.44
N ILE A 442 14.71 -23.23 8.85
CA ILE A 442 15.61 -22.42 8.02
C ILE A 442 17.01 -22.96 8.13
N GLY A 443 17.54 -23.53 7.04
CA GLY A 443 18.89 -24.04 6.91
C GLY A 443 19.69 -23.28 5.87
N ASP A 444 20.77 -23.87 5.36
CA ASP A 444 21.62 -23.31 4.32
C ASP A 444 21.05 -23.44 2.90
N THR A 445 20.06 -24.26 2.73
CA THR A 445 19.37 -24.53 1.45
C THR A 445 17.91 -24.19 1.53
N SER A 446 17.33 -23.80 0.38
CA SER A 446 15.92 -23.46 0.27
C SER A 446 14.99 -24.63 0.64
N LEU A 447 13.92 -24.34 1.37
CA LEU A 447 12.84 -25.29 1.63
C LEU A 447 12.05 -25.63 0.35
N GLY A 448 12.18 -24.82 -0.72
CA GLY A 448 11.35 -24.94 -1.91
C GLY A 448 9.88 -24.59 -1.63
N HIS A 449 9.23 -25.36 -0.77
CA HIS A 449 7.88 -25.14 -0.24
C HIS A 449 7.84 -25.43 1.25
N ALA A 450 7.16 -24.60 2.02
CA ALA A 450 6.96 -24.77 3.45
C ALA A 450 5.51 -25.11 3.76
N GLU A 451 5.31 -26.01 4.69
CA GLU A 451 4.01 -26.26 5.29
C GLU A 451 3.71 -25.24 6.40
N ALA A 452 2.43 -24.96 6.63
CA ALA A 452 2.00 -24.15 7.76
C ALA A 452 2.39 -24.81 9.09
N GLY A 453 2.85 -24.00 10.04
CA GLY A 453 3.17 -24.49 11.37
C GLY A 453 1.91 -24.79 12.18
N VAL A 454 2.09 -25.46 13.31
CA VAL A 454 1.01 -25.78 14.25
C VAL A 454 1.28 -25.03 15.56
N PRO A 455 0.58 -23.91 15.82
CA PRO A 455 0.67 -23.24 17.11
C PRO A 455 0.22 -24.18 18.24
N ALA A 456 0.87 -24.04 19.40
CA ALA A 456 0.48 -24.82 20.58
C ALA A 456 -1.02 -24.63 20.88
N ASP A 457 -1.67 -25.70 21.33
CA ASP A 457 -3.10 -25.73 21.66
C ASP A 457 -4.06 -25.43 20.50
N SER A 458 -3.58 -25.44 19.25
CA SER A 458 -4.41 -25.21 18.08
C SER A 458 -5.03 -26.49 17.55
N THR A 459 -6.34 -26.63 17.68
CA THR A 459 -7.14 -27.68 17.02
C THR A 459 -7.43 -27.32 15.54
N LEU A 460 -7.24 -26.06 15.15
CA LEU A 460 -7.55 -25.57 13.80
C LEU A 460 -6.51 -25.98 12.75
N ALA A 461 -5.31 -26.36 13.17
CA ALA A 461 -4.25 -26.76 12.24
C ALA A 461 -4.64 -27.94 11.34
N THR A 462 -5.50 -28.83 11.83
CA THR A 462 -6.03 -29.99 11.08
C THR A 462 -7.40 -29.73 10.46
N SER A 463 -8.07 -28.64 10.84
CA SER A 463 -9.44 -28.32 10.41
C SER A 463 -9.48 -27.64 9.04
N PHE A 464 -8.43 -26.90 8.65
CA PHE A 464 -8.36 -26.19 7.37
C PHE A 464 -7.32 -26.79 6.45
N GLY A 465 -7.64 -26.76 5.14
CA GLY A 465 -6.70 -27.01 4.05
C GLY A 465 -5.91 -25.74 3.71
N ASP A 466 -4.86 -25.91 2.92
CA ASP A 466 -4.06 -24.80 2.40
C ASP A 466 -4.77 -24.13 1.22
N ASP A 467 -4.72 -22.79 1.19
CA ASP A 467 -5.32 -22.02 0.09
C ASP A 467 -4.33 -21.92 -1.09
N PRO A 468 -4.60 -22.59 -2.22
CA PRO A 468 -3.71 -22.52 -3.37
C PRO A 468 -3.65 -21.12 -3.99
N ASP A 469 -4.68 -20.30 -3.80
CA ASP A 469 -4.74 -18.92 -4.30
C ASP A 469 -3.96 -17.94 -3.40
N ALA A 470 -3.42 -18.39 -2.27
CA ALA A 470 -2.60 -17.58 -1.37
C ALA A 470 -1.27 -17.10 -2.00
N LEU A 471 -0.81 -17.77 -3.07
CA LEU A 471 0.41 -17.44 -3.80
C LEU A 471 0.18 -16.45 -4.96
N ALA A 472 -1.07 -16.07 -5.22
CA ALA A 472 -1.38 -15.13 -6.29
C ALA A 472 -0.66 -13.79 -6.09
N PRO A 473 -0.27 -13.09 -7.17
CA PRO A 473 0.27 -11.74 -7.08
C PRO A 473 -0.66 -10.81 -6.30
N PRO A 474 -0.11 -9.76 -5.64
CA PRO A 474 -0.93 -8.77 -4.95
C PRO A 474 -1.86 -8.05 -5.93
N PRO A 475 -3.00 -7.51 -5.48
CA PRO A 475 -3.88 -6.69 -6.29
C PRO A 475 -3.19 -5.39 -6.70
N ALA A 476 -3.75 -4.71 -7.71
CA ALA A 476 -3.45 -3.32 -7.97
C ALA A 476 -3.92 -2.47 -6.79
N ALA A 477 -3.11 -1.51 -6.38
CA ALA A 477 -3.43 -0.67 -5.24
C ALA A 477 -2.84 0.74 -5.39
N SER A 478 -3.34 1.67 -4.57
CA SER A 478 -2.78 3.01 -4.40
C SER A 478 -2.55 3.28 -2.93
N GLU A 479 -1.41 3.85 -2.61
CA GLU A 479 -0.94 4.04 -1.25
C GLU A 479 -0.81 5.51 -0.89
N LEU A 480 -0.95 5.78 0.42
CA LEU A 480 -0.76 7.08 1.04
C LEU A 480 0.05 6.93 2.34
N ALA A 481 0.96 7.89 2.56
CA ALA A 481 1.62 8.10 3.84
C ALA A 481 1.55 9.60 4.18
N VAL A 482 1.04 9.95 5.32
CA VAL A 482 0.78 11.34 5.71
C VAL A 482 1.32 11.60 7.10
N VAL A 483 1.88 12.79 7.32
CA VAL A 483 2.12 13.39 8.63
C VAL A 483 1.55 14.80 8.65
N ASP A 484 0.80 15.16 9.68
CA ASP A 484 0.26 16.50 9.86
C ASP A 484 1.11 17.37 10.77
N HIS A 485 0.71 18.64 10.94
CA HIS A 485 1.41 19.62 11.75
C HIS A 485 1.53 19.26 13.25
N ASP A 486 0.63 18.42 13.77
CA ASP A 486 0.66 17.97 15.16
C ASP A 486 1.49 16.68 15.32
N GLY A 487 2.01 16.14 14.22
CA GLY A 487 2.80 14.92 14.20
C GLY A 487 1.98 13.63 14.14
N ALA A 488 0.65 13.72 14.02
CA ALA A 488 -0.18 12.56 13.77
C ALA A 488 0.07 12.03 12.34
N VAL A 489 0.03 10.71 12.20
CA VAL A 489 0.37 10.05 10.94
C VAL A 489 -0.76 9.13 10.46
N VAL A 490 -0.82 8.96 9.15
CA VAL A 490 -1.66 7.98 8.47
C VAL A 490 -0.83 7.15 7.50
N ALA A 491 -0.94 5.83 7.58
CA ALA A 491 -0.56 4.89 6.52
C ALA A 491 -1.84 4.29 5.95
N MET A 492 -2.03 4.35 4.63
CA MET A 492 -3.24 3.84 3.98
C MET A 492 -2.90 3.13 2.68
N ALA A 493 -3.62 2.05 2.41
CA ALA A 493 -3.61 1.35 1.13
C ALA A 493 -5.06 1.07 0.70
N SER A 494 -5.37 1.27 -0.57
CA SER A 494 -6.70 1.09 -1.15
C SER A 494 -6.64 0.35 -2.48
N SER A 495 -7.67 -0.44 -2.79
CA SER A 495 -7.68 -1.29 -3.98
C SER A 495 -9.08 -1.45 -4.56
N LEU A 496 -9.14 -1.71 -5.87
CA LEU A 496 -10.31 -2.24 -6.56
C LEU A 496 -10.19 -3.76 -6.80
N GLY A 497 -9.02 -4.36 -6.50
CA GLY A 497 -8.65 -5.73 -6.85
C GLY A 497 -7.70 -5.77 -8.04
N ASP A 498 -8.07 -6.45 -9.13
CA ASP A 498 -7.32 -6.41 -10.39
C ASP A 498 -7.37 -5.01 -11.03
N PRO A 499 -6.48 -4.68 -11.98
CA PRO A 499 -6.54 -3.40 -12.68
C PRO A 499 -7.95 -3.12 -13.23
N PHE A 500 -8.50 -1.94 -12.90
CA PHE A 500 -9.88 -1.50 -13.18
C PHE A 500 -10.99 -2.32 -12.47
N GLY A 501 -10.65 -3.14 -11.47
CA GLY A 501 -11.61 -3.95 -10.71
C GLY A 501 -12.48 -4.83 -11.61
N SER A 502 -13.79 -4.77 -11.43
CA SER A 502 -14.77 -5.47 -12.27
C SER A 502 -14.98 -4.87 -13.68
N ARG A 503 -14.33 -3.76 -14.00
CA ARG A 503 -14.46 -2.94 -15.22
C ARG A 503 -15.85 -2.30 -15.36
N LEU A 504 -16.74 -2.48 -14.39
CA LEU A 504 -18.03 -1.82 -14.37
C LEU A 504 -17.91 -0.39 -13.84
N MET A 505 -18.33 0.56 -14.65
CA MET A 505 -18.35 1.99 -14.27
C MET A 505 -19.76 2.46 -13.97
N VAL A 506 -19.95 3.11 -12.83
CA VAL A 506 -21.21 3.71 -12.37
C VAL A 506 -20.93 5.10 -11.84
N ARG A 507 -21.74 6.09 -12.22
CA ARG A 507 -21.63 7.48 -11.71
C ARG A 507 -20.21 8.05 -11.71
N GLY A 508 -19.39 7.64 -12.68
CA GLY A 508 -18.03 8.16 -12.86
C GLY A 508 -16.94 7.45 -12.05
N PHE A 509 -17.20 6.36 -11.34
CA PHE A 509 -16.21 5.55 -10.66
C PHE A 509 -16.37 4.05 -11.01
N LEU A 510 -15.27 3.30 -10.90
CA LEU A 510 -15.24 1.86 -11.15
C LEU A 510 -15.60 1.08 -9.88
N LEU A 511 -16.17 -0.12 -10.07
CA LEU A 511 -16.47 -1.08 -9.02
C LEU A 511 -15.37 -2.14 -8.92
N ASN A 512 -15.16 -2.64 -7.72
CA ASN A 512 -14.16 -3.66 -7.39
C ASN A 512 -14.50 -5.03 -7.98
N ASP A 513 -13.49 -5.92 -7.96
CA ASP A 513 -13.64 -7.36 -8.17
C ASP A 513 -13.17 -8.15 -6.92
N ALA A 514 -13.41 -7.58 -5.74
CA ALA A 514 -12.87 -8.03 -4.45
C ALA A 514 -13.16 -9.49 -4.10
N LEU A 515 -14.23 -10.08 -4.66
CA LEU A 515 -14.54 -11.50 -4.40
C LEU A 515 -13.46 -12.44 -4.96
N THR A 516 -12.62 -11.98 -5.89
CA THR A 516 -11.42 -12.71 -6.34
C THR A 516 -10.34 -12.84 -5.27
N GLY A 517 -10.42 -12.06 -4.19
CA GLY A 517 -9.57 -12.15 -3.01
C GLY A 517 -9.86 -13.37 -2.11
N PHE A 518 -11.02 -14.00 -2.28
CA PHE A 518 -11.31 -15.30 -1.68
C PHE A 518 -10.64 -16.44 -2.44
N SER A 519 -10.47 -17.59 -1.76
CA SER A 519 -10.12 -18.82 -2.45
C SER A 519 -11.24 -19.22 -3.41
N ARG A 520 -10.89 -19.44 -4.67
CA ARG A 520 -11.82 -19.89 -5.71
C ARG A 520 -12.12 -21.37 -5.60
N THR A 521 -11.23 -22.11 -4.91
CA THR A 521 -11.41 -23.52 -4.56
C THR A 521 -11.84 -23.59 -3.09
N PRO A 522 -13.05 -24.05 -2.76
CA PRO A 522 -13.56 -23.98 -1.39
C PRO A 522 -12.92 -25.01 -0.43
N ARG A 523 -12.29 -26.06 -0.98
CA ARG A 523 -11.73 -27.18 -0.22
C ARG A 523 -10.38 -27.60 -0.77
N ASP A 524 -9.48 -28.01 0.12
CA ASP A 524 -8.22 -28.67 -0.16
C ASP A 524 -8.23 -30.06 0.50
N HIS A 525 -8.06 -31.13 -0.29
CA HIS A 525 -8.10 -32.52 0.18
C HIS A 525 -9.30 -32.83 1.09
N GLY A 526 -10.49 -32.32 0.74
CA GLY A 526 -11.73 -32.50 1.51
C GLY A 526 -11.87 -31.55 2.72
N ARG A 527 -10.82 -30.87 3.15
CA ARG A 527 -10.87 -29.89 4.24
C ARG A 527 -11.30 -28.51 3.71
N PRO A 528 -12.16 -27.77 4.42
CA PRO A 528 -12.55 -26.43 4.01
C PRO A 528 -11.33 -25.49 4.06
N ILE A 529 -11.26 -24.54 3.12
CA ILE A 529 -10.26 -23.48 3.15
C ILE A 529 -10.77 -22.34 4.04
N ALA A 530 -9.92 -21.82 4.93
CA ALA A 530 -10.29 -20.73 5.84
C ALA A 530 -10.81 -19.50 5.09
N ASN A 531 -10.12 -19.11 4.01
CA ASN A 531 -10.49 -17.96 3.15
C ASN A 531 -11.50 -18.30 2.05
N ARG A 532 -12.27 -19.40 2.15
CA ARG A 532 -13.34 -19.70 1.18
C ARG A 532 -14.41 -18.61 1.18
N LEU A 533 -15.02 -18.40 0.03
CA LEU A 533 -16.11 -17.44 -0.14
C LEU A 533 -17.35 -17.82 0.67
N ASP A 534 -17.92 -16.82 1.37
CA ASP A 534 -19.15 -16.95 2.12
C ASP A 534 -19.85 -15.59 2.23
N GLY A 535 -21.19 -15.59 2.28
CA GLY A 535 -21.99 -14.36 2.33
C GLY A 535 -21.69 -13.51 3.57
N GLY A 536 -21.50 -12.22 3.36
CA GLY A 536 -21.16 -11.24 4.41
C GLY A 536 -19.73 -11.29 4.93
N LYS A 537 -18.89 -12.19 4.43
CA LYS A 537 -17.48 -12.34 4.82
C LYS A 537 -16.58 -11.32 4.07
N ARG A 538 -15.50 -10.87 4.72
CA ARG A 538 -14.42 -10.10 4.09
C ARG A 538 -13.38 -11.03 3.45
N PRO A 539 -12.88 -10.72 2.26
CA PRO A 539 -11.76 -11.46 1.70
C PRO A 539 -10.47 -11.19 2.48
N ARG A 540 -9.56 -12.16 2.46
CA ARG A 540 -8.18 -11.92 2.87
C ARG A 540 -7.56 -10.85 1.96
N SER A 541 -6.86 -9.88 2.56
CA SER A 541 -6.19 -8.80 1.85
C SER A 541 -4.68 -8.85 2.03
N SER A 542 -3.94 -8.49 0.99
CA SER A 542 -2.48 -8.28 1.05
C SER A 542 -2.10 -6.82 1.28
N LEU A 543 -3.04 -5.89 1.29
CA LEU A 543 -2.78 -4.48 1.59
C LEU A 543 -2.05 -4.34 2.93
N THR A 544 -0.95 -3.63 2.93
CA THR A 544 0.02 -3.60 4.03
C THR A 544 0.43 -2.17 4.38
N PRO A 545 -0.47 -1.35 4.93
CA PRO A 545 -0.05 -0.15 5.63
C PRO A 545 0.67 -0.56 6.92
N GLU A 546 1.78 0.15 7.25
CA GLU A 546 2.64 -0.18 8.39
C GLU A 546 3.18 1.09 9.04
N ILE A 547 3.27 1.10 10.38
CA ILE A 547 3.87 2.18 11.16
C ILE A 547 4.90 1.57 12.12
N ALA A 548 6.14 2.06 12.05
CA ALA A 548 7.19 1.67 12.99
C ALA A 548 7.45 2.78 14.01
N PHE A 549 7.54 2.39 15.28
CA PHE A 549 7.83 3.26 16.40
C PHE A 549 9.19 2.94 16.99
N GLU A 550 9.84 3.93 17.61
CA GLU A 550 10.94 3.67 18.53
C GLU A 550 10.38 2.96 19.77
N ARG A 551 10.87 1.76 20.05
CA ARG A 551 10.36 0.91 21.13
C ARG A 551 10.36 1.63 22.48
N GLY A 552 9.24 1.58 23.17
CA GLY A 552 9.05 2.19 24.50
C GLY A 552 8.82 3.70 24.50
N THR A 553 8.83 4.38 23.35
CA THR A 553 8.68 5.85 23.28
C THR A 553 7.40 6.33 22.60
N ARG A 554 6.69 5.48 21.86
CA ARG A 554 5.59 5.84 20.93
C ARG A 554 5.99 6.86 19.84
N ARG A 555 7.26 7.20 19.73
CA ARG A 555 7.73 8.10 18.69
C ARG A 555 7.71 7.39 17.33
N VAL A 556 6.92 7.91 16.40
CA VAL A 556 6.85 7.39 15.05
C VAL A 556 8.19 7.62 14.35
N ALA A 557 8.77 6.55 13.82
CA ALA A 557 10.03 6.57 13.08
C ALA A 557 9.83 6.36 11.56
N LEU A 558 8.84 5.52 11.19
CA LEU A 558 8.59 5.17 9.80
C LEU A 558 7.10 4.93 9.56
N VAL A 559 6.59 5.40 8.43
CA VAL A 559 5.21 5.19 7.96
C VAL A 559 5.30 4.66 6.53
N LEU A 560 4.71 3.51 6.26
CA LEU A 560 4.74 2.88 4.94
C LEU A 560 3.33 2.54 4.46
N GLY A 561 3.05 2.82 3.19
CA GLY A 561 1.93 2.25 2.45
C GLY A 561 2.45 1.24 1.44
N GLY A 562 1.81 0.08 1.33
CA GLY A 562 2.18 -0.95 0.36
C GLY A 562 1.05 -1.93 0.07
N ALA A 563 1.06 -2.52 -1.11
CA ALA A 563 0.08 -3.51 -1.56
C ALA A 563 0.39 -4.94 -1.10
N ASP A 564 1.62 -5.21 -0.66
CA ASP A 564 2.08 -6.55 -0.27
C ASP A 564 3.15 -6.50 0.83
N ALA A 565 3.15 -7.51 1.70
CA ALA A 565 4.07 -7.61 2.82
C ALA A 565 5.55 -7.73 2.39
N MET A 566 5.87 -8.38 1.26
CA MET A 566 7.26 -8.61 0.87
C MET A 566 8.03 -7.31 0.56
N PRO A 567 7.54 -6.39 -0.30
CA PRO A 567 8.20 -5.11 -0.53
C PRO A 567 8.24 -4.23 0.73
N VAL A 568 7.20 -4.27 1.58
CA VAL A 568 7.16 -3.53 2.85
C VAL A 568 8.21 -4.10 3.81
N ALA A 569 8.29 -5.42 3.99
CA ALA A 569 9.29 -6.08 4.84
C ALA A 569 10.72 -5.80 4.34
N LYS A 570 10.97 -5.83 3.01
CA LYS A 570 12.26 -5.43 2.42
C LYS A 570 12.63 -3.99 2.81
N THR A 571 11.66 -3.08 2.71
CA THR A 571 11.88 -1.66 3.03
C THR A 571 12.12 -1.46 4.53
N LEU A 572 11.35 -2.13 5.38
CA LEU A 572 11.59 -2.15 6.82
C LEU A 572 12.99 -2.66 7.15
N ALA A 573 13.39 -3.83 6.62
CA ALA A 573 14.73 -4.38 6.84
C ALA A 573 15.84 -3.44 6.33
N GLY A 574 15.60 -2.78 5.18
CA GLY A 574 16.50 -1.76 4.65
C GLY A 574 16.76 -0.63 5.64
N VAL A 575 15.71 -0.13 6.28
CA VAL A 575 15.82 0.96 7.26
C VAL A 575 16.31 0.47 8.63
N THR A 576 15.74 -0.62 9.14
CA THR A 576 16.01 -1.08 10.52
C THR A 576 17.34 -1.81 10.68
N ASP A 577 17.76 -2.57 9.66
CA ASP A 577 18.90 -3.47 9.74
C ASP A 577 20.06 -3.08 8.83
N TRP A 578 19.79 -2.41 7.71
CA TRP A 578 20.81 -2.12 6.70
C TRP A 578 21.23 -0.64 6.71
N GLY A 579 20.57 0.18 7.57
CA GLY A 579 20.93 1.59 7.75
C GLY A 579 20.62 2.49 6.57
N LEU A 580 19.71 2.07 5.70
CA LEU A 580 19.29 2.84 4.54
C LEU A 580 18.25 3.91 4.93
N THR A 581 18.20 4.97 4.16
CA THR A 581 17.03 5.86 4.17
C THR A 581 15.83 5.14 3.55
N VAL A 582 14.62 5.60 3.86
CA VAL A 582 13.39 5.03 3.26
C VAL A 582 13.44 5.09 1.73
N ALA A 583 14.00 6.16 1.15
CA ALA A 583 14.16 6.30 -0.30
C ALA A 583 15.10 5.21 -0.88
N GLN A 584 16.24 4.99 -0.26
CA GLN A 584 17.17 3.94 -0.67
C GLN A 584 16.57 2.55 -0.51
N ALA A 585 15.85 2.30 0.60
CA ALA A 585 15.23 1.01 0.89
C ALA A 585 14.10 0.67 -0.09
N ILE A 586 13.26 1.64 -0.45
CA ILE A 586 12.20 1.47 -1.47
C ILE A 586 12.84 1.21 -2.86
N ALA A 587 13.93 1.91 -3.19
CA ALA A 587 14.62 1.77 -4.47
C ALA A 587 15.38 0.44 -4.65
N LEU A 588 15.68 -0.30 -3.58
CA LEU A 588 16.28 -1.63 -3.69
C LEU A 588 15.48 -2.54 -4.64
N PRO A 589 16.13 -3.45 -5.37
CA PRO A 589 15.42 -4.49 -6.10
C PRO A 589 14.41 -5.22 -5.21
N ASN A 590 13.24 -5.52 -5.74
CA ASN A 590 12.27 -6.35 -5.03
C ASN A 590 12.66 -7.82 -5.16
N PHE A 591 12.57 -8.55 -4.06
CA PHE A 591 12.91 -9.96 -3.99
C PHE A 591 12.16 -10.66 -2.86
N GLY A 592 12.08 -11.98 -2.91
CA GLY A 592 11.53 -12.81 -1.84
C GLY A 592 10.70 -13.98 -2.34
N SER A 593 10.09 -14.72 -1.41
CA SER A 593 9.21 -15.85 -1.73
C SER A 593 7.91 -15.78 -0.93
N ARG A 594 6.81 -15.94 -1.63
CA ARG A 594 5.47 -16.12 -1.06
C ARG A 594 5.10 -17.60 -0.94
N ASN A 595 6.07 -18.44 -0.57
CA ASN A 595 5.99 -19.90 -0.46
C ASN A 595 5.93 -20.65 -1.82
N GLY A 596 6.30 -19.97 -2.89
CA GLY A 596 6.55 -20.53 -4.21
C GLY A 596 8.01 -20.32 -4.63
N PRO A 597 8.29 -20.18 -5.92
CA PRO A 597 9.60 -19.78 -6.40
C PRO A 597 10.09 -18.50 -5.72
N THR A 598 11.40 -18.34 -5.61
CA THR A 598 11.99 -17.06 -5.19
C THR A 598 11.95 -16.10 -6.37
N GLU A 599 11.17 -15.04 -6.24
CA GLU A 599 11.02 -14.02 -7.26
C GLU A 599 12.07 -12.93 -7.06
N LEU A 600 12.74 -12.53 -8.14
CA LEU A 600 13.70 -11.43 -8.20
C LEU A 600 13.25 -10.46 -9.29
N GLU A 601 13.45 -9.17 -9.05
CA GLU A 601 13.11 -8.11 -10.01
C GLU A 601 14.02 -8.18 -11.24
N ALA A 602 13.42 -8.48 -12.40
CA ALA A 602 14.12 -8.60 -13.67
C ALA A 602 14.84 -7.29 -14.05
N GLY A 603 16.09 -7.39 -14.51
CA GLY A 603 16.89 -6.24 -14.94
C GLY A 603 17.42 -5.37 -13.81
N ARG A 604 17.21 -5.76 -12.52
CA ARG A 604 17.64 -5.00 -11.36
C ARG A 604 18.60 -5.76 -10.43
N VAL A 605 18.79 -7.05 -10.66
CA VAL A 605 19.64 -7.94 -9.88
C VAL A 605 20.78 -8.49 -10.74
N SER A 606 21.93 -8.79 -10.11
CA SER A 606 23.08 -9.37 -10.78
C SER A 606 22.94 -10.89 -10.99
N ASP A 607 23.69 -11.43 -11.95
CA ASP A 607 23.82 -12.88 -12.12
C ASP A 607 24.44 -13.54 -10.87
N THR A 608 25.31 -12.83 -10.15
CA THR A 608 25.90 -13.30 -8.88
C THR A 608 24.83 -13.61 -7.84
N LEU A 609 23.83 -12.75 -7.69
CA LEU A 609 22.71 -12.99 -6.78
C LEU A 609 21.86 -14.18 -7.25
N VAL A 610 21.52 -14.23 -8.54
CA VAL A 610 20.73 -15.32 -9.13
C VAL A 610 21.41 -16.68 -8.91
N GLU A 611 22.68 -16.79 -9.30
CA GLU A 611 23.46 -18.04 -9.17
C GLU A 611 23.72 -18.40 -7.70
N GLY A 612 23.93 -17.39 -6.85
CA GLY A 612 24.11 -17.59 -5.41
C GLY A 612 22.86 -18.22 -4.75
N LEU A 613 21.65 -17.82 -5.18
CA LEU A 613 20.40 -18.43 -4.72
C LEU A 613 20.17 -19.81 -5.33
N ARG A 614 20.45 -20.01 -6.63
CA ARG A 614 20.36 -21.33 -7.28
C ARG A 614 21.27 -22.37 -6.61
N ARG A 615 22.52 -22.01 -6.25
CA ARG A 615 23.41 -22.90 -5.49
C ARG A 615 22.88 -23.31 -4.12
N ARG A 616 21.97 -22.51 -3.55
CA ARG A 616 21.24 -22.82 -2.31
C ARG A 616 19.93 -23.57 -2.56
N GLY A 617 19.68 -24.02 -3.79
CA GLY A 617 18.50 -24.82 -4.14
C GLY A 617 17.23 -24.02 -4.38
N HIS A 618 17.30 -22.67 -4.51
CA HIS A 618 16.12 -21.89 -4.86
C HIS A 618 15.73 -22.11 -6.34
N GLU A 619 14.44 -22.34 -6.59
CA GLU A 619 13.86 -22.06 -7.90
C GLU A 619 13.76 -20.54 -8.02
N VAL A 620 14.59 -19.95 -8.89
CA VAL A 620 14.64 -18.48 -9.07
C VAL A 620 13.87 -18.10 -10.31
N ARG A 621 12.94 -17.14 -10.18
CA ARG A 621 12.20 -16.52 -11.29
C ARG A 621 12.53 -15.03 -11.36
N LEU A 622 12.97 -14.60 -12.54
CA LEU A 622 13.11 -13.18 -12.87
C LEU A 622 11.76 -12.69 -13.39
N VAL A 623 11.16 -11.75 -12.68
CA VAL A 623 9.82 -11.23 -12.98
C VAL A 623 9.82 -9.70 -12.96
N PRO A 624 9.01 -9.04 -13.76
CA PRO A 624 8.86 -7.59 -13.71
C PRO A 624 8.10 -7.20 -12.43
N ILE A 625 8.73 -7.39 -11.27
CA ILE A 625 8.11 -7.04 -9.99
C ILE A 625 8.00 -5.53 -9.90
N THR A 626 6.77 -5.04 -9.73
CA THR A 626 6.53 -3.67 -9.33
C THR A 626 6.08 -3.65 -7.87
N SER A 627 6.58 -2.71 -7.12
CA SER A 627 5.96 -2.28 -5.88
C SER A 627 5.28 -0.94 -6.12
N ASP A 628 4.38 -0.58 -5.24
CA ASP A 628 3.76 0.73 -5.20
C ASP A 628 3.88 1.22 -3.76
N LEU A 629 5.12 1.51 -3.38
CA LEU A 629 5.42 1.89 -2.02
C LEU A 629 5.44 3.41 -1.89
N VAL A 630 4.89 3.87 -0.78
CA VAL A 630 5.10 5.23 -0.29
C VAL A 630 5.65 5.16 1.12
N GLY A 631 6.53 6.08 1.49
CA GLY A 631 7.12 6.06 2.82
C GLY A 631 7.48 7.43 3.36
N LEU A 632 7.33 7.56 4.67
CA LEU A 632 7.81 8.69 5.48
C LEU A 632 8.75 8.15 6.54
N GLN A 633 9.94 8.72 6.67
CA GLN A 633 10.90 8.40 7.72
C GLN A 633 11.25 9.65 8.49
N ARG A 634 11.23 9.57 9.82
CA ARG A 634 11.78 10.62 10.67
C ARG A 634 13.30 10.51 10.69
N VAL A 635 13.97 11.55 10.30
CA VAL A 635 15.45 11.63 10.26
C VAL A 635 15.95 12.81 11.10
N ALA A 636 17.16 12.69 11.63
CA ALA A 636 17.88 13.80 12.23
C ALA A 636 18.89 14.32 11.21
N LEU A 637 18.77 15.58 10.82
CA LEU A 637 19.70 16.26 9.94
C LEU A 637 20.09 17.59 10.56
N ASP A 638 21.39 17.84 10.73
CA ASP A 638 21.94 19.06 11.36
C ASP A 638 21.29 19.40 12.70
N GLY A 639 21.00 18.38 13.52
CA GLY A 639 20.37 18.53 14.83
C GLY A 639 18.87 18.82 14.80
N GLN A 640 18.26 18.89 13.61
CA GLN A 640 16.81 19.06 13.44
C GLN A 640 16.14 17.72 13.12
N SER A 641 14.94 17.53 13.65
CA SER A 641 14.09 16.38 13.30
C SER A 641 13.26 16.73 12.08
N LEU A 642 13.48 16.02 10.97
CA LEU A 642 12.78 16.21 9.72
C LEU A 642 12.04 14.92 9.30
N TRP A 643 11.05 15.06 8.47
CA TRP A 643 10.43 13.96 7.74
C TRP A 643 11.03 13.86 6.33
N LEU A 644 11.50 12.69 5.97
CA LEU A 644 11.93 12.32 4.62
C LEU A 644 10.82 11.49 3.99
N GLY A 645 10.18 12.00 2.93
CA GLY A 645 9.13 11.33 2.18
C GLY A 645 9.62 10.83 0.84
N THR A 646 9.14 9.68 0.39
CA THR A 646 9.45 9.14 -0.93
C THR A 646 8.34 8.24 -1.45
N ALA A 647 8.19 8.21 -2.77
CA ALA A 647 7.37 7.24 -3.49
C ALA A 647 8.25 6.27 -4.28
N ASP A 648 7.70 5.15 -4.70
CA ASP A 648 8.40 4.14 -5.47
C ASP A 648 8.92 4.71 -6.80
N PRO A 649 10.22 4.58 -7.13
CA PRO A 649 10.77 5.05 -8.41
C PRO A 649 10.22 4.30 -9.62
N ARG A 650 9.52 3.17 -9.43
CA ARG A 650 8.86 2.40 -10.48
C ARG A 650 7.47 2.94 -10.85
N ARG A 651 6.98 3.90 -10.08
CA ARG A 651 5.63 4.45 -10.16
C ARG A 651 5.64 5.98 -10.27
N GLU A 652 4.48 6.55 -10.57
CA GLU A 652 4.31 7.99 -10.79
C GLU A 652 4.22 8.80 -9.49
N GLY A 653 4.16 8.15 -8.32
CA GLY A 653 3.96 8.77 -7.02
C GLY A 653 4.91 9.93 -6.71
N ALA A 654 4.46 10.83 -5.83
CA ALA A 654 5.21 12.01 -5.39
C ALA A 654 4.93 12.33 -3.92
N ALA A 655 5.81 13.16 -3.34
CA ALA A 655 5.59 13.80 -2.06
C ALA A 655 5.27 15.28 -2.23
N ALA A 656 4.49 15.82 -1.29
CA ALA A 656 4.20 17.25 -1.18
C ALA A 656 4.07 17.63 0.31
N GLY A 657 4.62 18.77 0.70
CA GLY A 657 4.62 19.25 2.09
C GLY A 657 5.24 20.63 2.20
N ASP A 658 5.35 21.16 3.45
CA ASP A 658 5.87 22.48 3.81
C ASP A 658 7.04 22.41 4.79
#